data_8a3c7925bde40d921d087bd0602f6a98
#
_entry.id   8a3c7925bde40d921d087bd0602f6a98
#
_cell.length_a   1.000
_cell.length_b   1.000
_cell.length_c   1.000
_cell.angle_alpha   90.00
_cell.angle_beta   90.00
_cell.angle_gamma   90.00
#
_symmetry.space_group_name_H-M   'P 1'
#
loop_
_entity.id
_entity.type
_entity.pdbx_description
1 polymer ?
#
loop_
_entity_poly.entity_id
_entity_poly.type
_entity_poly.pdbx_seq_one_letter_code
_entity_poly.pdbx_strand_id
1 'polypeptide(L)'
;MDFPDNAYDRITLEWKNKLKSTVFIPILDECRKLIRKGQSGKNVLRYLLYNMNNVIIKCQYSDGYYSNYYEEWIHAGNSHLSNLYLSNGCRQFDSLPFNRSPVGHNPKLGAVFDCIPCKDKRPELFARFIRNNTEGKGQLFTDIDELGNFPDYPILIEKYNDSLYSGHRPESDLMLEHNQVFINDYKLDTCTVIEKLQELSESGMENYSDDVELWLLFGDYEIDCDEKKDIITRIFSKSKVGVIYGSAGVGKSTLINHVSHYLNNEAKLYLTQTNPAKENLMRKINAENTTFSTIESFKRQGSAFVKYKLLVIDECSTVSNKDMVEVLQNANFEMLLLVGDTYQIDAIQFGNWFSVLKAFLPESAVFELTQPHRTKDERLLELWDKVRQMDDTAKEVIERESYSLKVDESLLSSLNPGEAILCLNYDGLYGINNINRFLQESNPNPAVQWDVQQYKVGDPILFLDSDRFFPVIHNNMKGIIKGIEILDPETHEERIQFDVEIPKVVDESDLRRINLELLECWESEGKSLVRFCVHKLKSADEDGDESTFTVVPFQIAYAVSIHKAQGLEYDSVKIVITDEVEELVTHNIFYTAITRAREKLKIYWTPEVEEKVINRIRPRDISKDVCLLYTSDAADDMQC
;
A
#
# COMPACT_ATOMS: atom_id res chain seq x y z
N MET A 1 -4.77 -23.71 -5.64
CA MET A 1 -6.19 -24.05 -5.54
C MET A 1 -6.91 -23.88 -6.88
N ASP A 2 -6.53 -22.90 -7.66
CA ASP A 2 -7.16 -22.57 -8.95
C ASP A 2 -6.52 -23.24 -10.18
N PHE A 3 -5.49 -24.07 -9.96
CA PHE A 3 -4.88 -24.87 -11.04
C PHE A 3 -5.87 -25.83 -11.71
N PRO A 4 -5.76 -26.07 -13.02
CA PRO A 4 -6.46 -27.18 -13.70
C PRO A 4 -6.18 -28.51 -12.99
N ASP A 5 -7.13 -29.46 -13.08
CA ASP A 5 -7.02 -30.73 -12.35
C ASP A 5 -5.74 -31.49 -12.68
N ASN A 6 -5.38 -31.56 -13.95
CA ASN A 6 -4.16 -32.24 -14.42
C ASN A 6 -2.86 -31.62 -13.83
N ALA A 7 -2.80 -30.30 -13.69
CA ALA A 7 -1.65 -29.63 -13.11
C ALA A 7 -1.59 -29.84 -11.58
N TYR A 8 -2.74 -29.75 -10.91
CA TYR A 8 -2.84 -30.00 -9.48
C TYR A 8 -2.46 -31.45 -9.14
N ASP A 9 -3.01 -32.42 -9.88
CA ASP A 9 -2.74 -33.84 -9.66
C ASP A 9 -1.25 -34.18 -9.88
N ARG A 10 -0.61 -33.56 -10.87
CA ARG A 10 0.83 -33.72 -11.11
C ARG A 10 1.66 -33.21 -9.92
N ILE A 11 1.37 -32.00 -9.44
CA ILE A 11 2.09 -31.40 -8.31
C ILE A 11 1.87 -32.22 -7.03
N THR A 12 0.63 -32.61 -6.73
CA THR A 12 0.34 -33.39 -5.52
C THR A 12 0.88 -34.81 -5.59
N LEU A 13 0.98 -35.42 -6.78
CA LEU A 13 1.62 -36.70 -6.97
C LEU A 13 3.14 -36.62 -6.70
N GLU A 14 3.77 -35.57 -7.17
CA GLU A 14 5.19 -35.32 -6.89
C GLU A 14 5.43 -35.14 -5.39
N TRP A 15 4.59 -34.36 -4.70
CA TRP A 15 4.68 -34.20 -3.26
C TRP A 15 4.36 -35.47 -2.47
N LYS A 16 3.39 -36.27 -2.90
CA LYS A 16 3.11 -37.61 -2.30
C LYS A 16 4.34 -38.50 -2.34
N ASN A 17 5.15 -38.38 -3.38
CA ASN A 17 6.36 -39.18 -3.52
C ASN A 17 7.53 -38.66 -2.67
N LYS A 18 7.56 -37.35 -2.37
CA LYS A 18 8.64 -36.69 -1.62
C LYS A 18 8.36 -36.55 -0.12
N LEU A 19 7.09 -36.45 0.28
CA LEU A 19 6.72 -36.20 1.69
C LEU A 19 6.57 -37.51 2.48
N LYS A 20 7.20 -37.58 3.65
CA LYS A 20 7.03 -38.69 4.61
C LYS A 20 5.63 -38.76 5.22
N SER A 21 4.89 -37.64 5.25
CA SER A 21 3.53 -37.52 5.79
C SER A 21 2.50 -37.31 4.69
N THR A 22 1.48 -38.16 4.64
CA THR A 22 0.41 -38.13 3.64
C THR A 22 -0.83 -37.37 4.10
N VAL A 23 -0.86 -36.84 5.33
CA VAL A 23 -2.08 -36.22 5.92
C VAL A 23 -2.41 -34.89 5.30
N PHE A 24 -1.41 -34.11 4.90
CA PHE A 24 -1.61 -32.75 4.38
C PHE A 24 -2.32 -32.72 3.02
N ILE A 25 -1.99 -33.63 2.13
CA ILE A 25 -2.56 -33.66 0.77
C ILE A 25 -4.06 -33.93 0.78
N PRO A 26 -4.62 -34.90 1.53
CA PRO A 26 -6.05 -35.06 1.69
C PRO A 26 -6.76 -33.80 2.21
N ILE A 27 -6.14 -33.04 3.11
CA ILE A 27 -6.68 -31.77 3.61
C ILE A 27 -6.74 -30.74 2.47
N LEU A 28 -5.67 -30.61 1.69
CA LEU A 28 -5.66 -29.72 0.52
C LEU A 28 -6.71 -30.11 -0.52
N ASP A 29 -6.89 -31.42 -0.77
CA ASP A 29 -7.93 -31.94 -1.70
C ASP A 29 -9.32 -31.54 -1.23
N GLU A 30 -9.60 -31.65 0.06
CA GLU A 30 -10.91 -31.27 0.62
C GLU A 30 -11.11 -29.75 0.60
N CYS A 31 -10.12 -28.97 0.98
CA CYS A 31 -10.16 -27.49 0.88
C CYS A 31 -10.44 -27.07 -0.57
N ARG A 32 -9.78 -27.70 -1.56
CA ARG A 32 -9.99 -27.43 -2.98
C ARG A 32 -11.41 -27.71 -3.42
N LYS A 33 -12.01 -28.85 -2.99
CA LYS A 33 -13.40 -29.18 -3.28
C LYS A 33 -14.36 -28.14 -2.73
N LEU A 34 -14.18 -27.70 -1.48
CA LEU A 34 -15.02 -26.70 -0.83
C LEU A 34 -14.92 -25.34 -1.54
N ILE A 35 -13.72 -24.91 -1.90
CA ILE A 35 -13.48 -23.66 -2.64
C ILE A 35 -14.15 -23.69 -4.01
N ARG A 36 -13.99 -24.79 -4.78
CA ARG A 36 -14.59 -24.95 -6.11
C ARG A 36 -16.11 -25.05 -6.11
N LYS A 37 -16.69 -25.62 -5.05
CA LYS A 37 -18.15 -25.65 -4.88
C LYS A 37 -18.73 -24.28 -4.53
N GLY A 38 -17.90 -23.26 -4.33
CA GLY A 38 -18.36 -21.93 -3.94
C GLY A 38 -19.01 -21.88 -2.56
N GLN A 39 -18.67 -22.83 -1.68
CA GLN A 39 -19.22 -22.90 -0.33
C GLN A 39 -18.93 -21.63 0.47
N SER A 40 -19.82 -21.31 1.39
CA SER A 40 -19.57 -20.31 2.44
C SER A 40 -18.20 -20.53 3.07
N GLY A 41 -17.43 -19.45 3.24
CA GLY A 41 -16.10 -19.56 3.81
C GLY A 41 -14.97 -19.92 2.84
N LYS A 42 -15.23 -20.07 1.55
CA LYS A 42 -14.17 -20.31 0.54
C LYS A 42 -13.00 -19.30 0.64
N ASN A 43 -13.32 -18.04 0.90
CA ASN A 43 -12.31 -16.98 1.04
C ASN A 43 -11.54 -17.10 2.36
N VAL A 44 -12.17 -17.59 3.42
CA VAL A 44 -11.49 -17.91 4.71
C VAL A 44 -10.47 -19.02 4.48
N LEU A 45 -10.85 -20.09 3.80
CA LEU A 45 -9.92 -21.19 3.48
C LEU A 45 -8.74 -20.72 2.63
N ARG A 46 -8.97 -19.91 1.60
CA ARG A 46 -7.89 -19.33 0.79
C ARG A 46 -6.95 -18.48 1.63
N TYR A 47 -7.50 -17.63 2.47
CA TYR A 47 -6.73 -16.79 3.38
C TYR A 47 -5.87 -17.64 4.34
N LEU A 48 -6.45 -18.66 4.97
CA LEU A 48 -5.74 -19.56 5.88
C LEU A 48 -4.58 -20.27 5.18
N LEU A 49 -4.82 -20.80 3.99
CA LEU A 49 -3.79 -21.49 3.21
C LEU A 49 -2.65 -20.54 2.80
N TYR A 50 -2.98 -19.31 2.45
CA TYR A 50 -1.99 -18.29 2.13
C TYR A 50 -1.14 -17.90 3.35
N ASN A 51 -1.77 -17.62 4.49
CA ASN A 51 -1.06 -17.28 5.71
C ASN A 51 -0.25 -18.45 6.27
N MET A 52 -0.79 -19.67 6.18
CA MET A 52 -0.07 -20.88 6.58
C MET A 52 1.23 -21.04 5.80
N ASN A 53 1.20 -20.82 4.49
CA ASN A 53 2.40 -20.83 3.67
C ASN A 53 3.42 -19.79 4.16
N ASN A 54 2.98 -18.55 4.38
CA ASN A 54 3.87 -17.48 4.85
C ASN A 54 4.42 -17.71 6.27
N VAL A 55 3.62 -18.24 7.18
CA VAL A 55 4.04 -18.53 8.57
C VAL A 55 5.03 -19.70 8.59
N ILE A 56 4.75 -20.78 7.88
CA ILE A 56 5.67 -21.93 7.76
C ILE A 56 7.01 -21.47 7.17
N ILE A 57 6.98 -20.71 6.09
CA ILE A 57 8.17 -20.16 5.46
C ILE A 57 8.93 -19.27 6.46
N LYS A 58 8.28 -18.33 7.12
CA LYS A 58 8.91 -17.43 8.09
C LYS A 58 9.47 -18.19 9.30
N CYS A 59 8.77 -19.22 9.81
CA CYS A 59 9.27 -20.06 10.90
C CYS A 59 10.52 -20.84 10.50
N GLN A 60 10.67 -21.21 9.24
CA GLN A 60 11.86 -21.88 8.73
C GLN A 60 13.08 -20.97 8.62
N TYR A 61 12.88 -19.63 8.61
CA TYR A 61 13.92 -18.61 8.41
C TYR A 61 14.29 -17.81 9.66
N SER A 62 13.61 -17.98 10.76
CA SER A 62 13.96 -17.25 11.97
C SER A 62 15.11 -17.94 12.70
N ASP A 63 16.30 -17.33 12.66
CA ASP A 63 17.41 -17.68 13.54
C ASP A 63 16.94 -17.80 14.99
N GLY A 64 17.37 -18.83 15.66
CA GLY A 64 17.11 -19.35 17.02
C GLY A 64 16.44 -18.50 18.11
N TYR A 65 16.42 -17.17 18.00
CA TYR A 65 15.75 -16.29 18.97
C TYR A 65 14.22 -16.19 18.73
N TYR A 66 13.79 -16.31 17.48
CA TYR A 66 12.37 -16.33 17.14
C TYR A 66 11.79 -17.76 17.05
N SER A 67 12.62 -18.78 16.83
CA SER A 67 12.16 -20.16 16.74
C SER A 67 11.55 -20.65 18.04
N ASN A 68 12.18 -20.36 19.19
CA ASN A 68 11.64 -20.74 20.50
C ASN A 68 10.31 -20.02 20.82
N TYR A 69 10.16 -18.78 20.40
CA TYR A 69 8.91 -18.03 20.62
C TYR A 69 7.77 -18.55 19.73
N TYR A 70 8.07 -18.95 18.50
CA TYR A 70 7.09 -19.51 17.57
C TYR A 70 6.79 -20.98 17.88
N GLU A 71 7.76 -21.79 18.32
CA GLU A 71 7.54 -23.16 18.78
C GLU A 71 6.68 -23.21 20.06
N GLU A 72 6.93 -22.36 21.04
CA GLU A 72 6.04 -22.21 22.21
C GLU A 72 4.63 -21.77 21.79
N TRP A 73 4.48 -20.95 20.79
CA TRP A 73 3.19 -20.53 20.25
C TRP A 73 2.45 -21.66 19.53
N ILE A 74 3.14 -22.48 18.78
CA ILE A 74 2.60 -23.66 18.09
C ILE A 74 2.24 -24.76 19.10
N HIS A 75 3.03 -24.94 20.13
CA HIS A 75 2.82 -25.96 21.16
C HIS A 75 1.87 -25.56 22.29
N ALA A 76 1.57 -24.29 22.47
CA ALA A 76 0.70 -23.79 23.53
C ALA A 76 -0.80 -24.10 23.35
N GLY A 77 -1.18 -25.01 22.46
CA GLY A 77 -2.55 -25.51 22.29
C GLY A 77 -3.57 -24.49 21.76
N ASN A 78 -3.20 -23.24 21.68
CA ASN A 78 -3.96 -22.16 21.05
C ASN A 78 -3.37 -21.91 19.67
N SER A 79 -3.67 -22.81 18.77
CA SER A 79 -3.18 -22.82 17.41
C SER A 79 -3.46 -21.49 16.72
N HIS A 80 -2.49 -20.61 16.75
CA HIS A 80 -2.45 -19.42 15.91
C HIS A 80 -1.99 -19.77 14.49
N LEU A 81 -2.37 -20.93 14.00
CA LEU A 81 -2.25 -21.25 12.60
C LEU A 81 -2.85 -20.10 11.82
N SER A 82 -1.98 -19.32 11.17
CA SER A 82 -2.37 -18.23 10.28
C SER A 82 -3.05 -17.02 10.91
N ASN A 83 -2.67 -16.59 12.10
CA ASN A 83 -3.25 -15.43 12.78
C ASN A 83 -4.79 -15.51 13.00
N LEU A 84 -5.38 -16.66 12.96
CA LEU A 84 -6.80 -16.87 13.27
C LEU A 84 -6.98 -16.88 14.79
N TYR A 85 -6.87 -15.71 15.40
CA TYR A 85 -6.96 -15.56 16.83
C TYR A 85 -8.33 -14.99 17.22
N LEU A 86 -9.19 -15.85 17.73
CA LEU A 86 -10.51 -15.50 18.26
C LEU A 86 -10.59 -15.74 19.78
N SER A 87 -9.48 -15.80 20.48
CA SER A 87 -9.49 -16.09 21.90
C SER A 87 -9.59 -14.83 22.76
N ASN A 88 -9.86 -15.04 24.05
CA ASN A 88 -10.24 -14.09 25.08
C ASN A 88 -9.21 -13.00 25.43
N GLY A 89 -8.11 -12.93 24.75
CA GLY A 89 -7.17 -11.83 24.91
C GLY A 89 -7.71 -10.57 24.30
N CYS A 90 -7.40 -9.47 24.89
CA CYS A 90 -7.58 -8.13 24.40
C CYS A 90 -6.78 -7.89 23.13
N ARG A 91 -6.90 -8.77 22.17
CA ARG A 91 -6.31 -8.52 20.88
C ARG A 91 -7.36 -7.94 20.00
N GLN A 92 -7.02 -6.74 19.66
CA GLN A 92 -7.71 -5.93 18.70
C GLN A 92 -7.99 -6.74 17.43
N PHE A 93 -8.99 -6.32 16.71
CA PHE A 93 -9.32 -6.82 15.39
C PHE A 93 -8.14 -6.94 14.44
N ASP A 94 -7.03 -6.23 14.69
CA ASP A 94 -5.78 -6.30 13.94
C ASP A 94 -5.21 -7.69 13.82
N SER A 95 -5.46 -8.52 14.81
CA SER A 95 -5.05 -9.93 14.80
C SER A 95 -6.06 -10.86 14.14
N LEU A 96 -7.24 -10.40 13.78
CA LEU A 96 -8.17 -11.20 13.00
C LEU A 96 -7.68 -11.35 11.57
N PRO A 97 -7.77 -12.56 10.99
CA PRO A 97 -7.20 -12.86 9.68
C PRO A 97 -7.77 -12.01 8.55
N PHE A 98 -8.91 -11.39 8.77
CA PHE A 98 -9.64 -10.66 7.75
C PHE A 98 -9.20 -9.21 7.58
N ASN A 99 -8.41 -8.66 8.49
CA ASN A 99 -8.05 -7.25 8.49
C ASN A 99 -6.77 -6.94 7.72
N ARG A 100 -5.92 -7.94 7.51
CA ARG A 100 -4.61 -7.77 6.86
C ARG A 100 -4.47 -8.50 5.55
N SER A 101 -5.58 -9.06 5.06
CA SER A 101 -5.52 -9.76 3.79
C SER A 101 -5.25 -8.79 2.66
N PRO A 102 -4.33 -9.11 1.75
CA PRO A 102 -4.26 -8.46 0.46
C PRO A 102 -5.62 -8.49 -0.20
N VAL A 103 -5.89 -7.50 -1.02
CA VAL A 103 -7.14 -7.40 -1.76
C VAL A 103 -7.51 -8.74 -2.42
N GLY A 104 -8.74 -9.17 -2.25
CA GLY A 104 -9.26 -10.43 -2.79
C GLY A 104 -9.28 -11.61 -1.82
N HIS A 105 -8.51 -11.58 -0.73
CA HIS A 105 -8.52 -12.65 0.28
C HIS A 105 -9.34 -12.31 1.53
N ASN A 106 -9.76 -11.06 1.68
CA ASN A 106 -10.52 -10.62 2.83
C ASN A 106 -11.98 -11.11 2.71
N PRO A 107 -12.42 -12.10 3.51
CA PRO A 107 -13.78 -12.62 3.41
C PRO A 107 -14.80 -11.56 3.83
N LYS A 108 -15.94 -11.55 3.16
CA LYS A 108 -17.08 -10.72 3.58
C LYS A 108 -17.52 -11.12 5.00
N LEU A 109 -18.00 -10.15 5.76
CA LEU A 109 -18.46 -10.39 7.13
C LEU A 109 -19.53 -11.49 7.22
N GLY A 110 -20.45 -11.56 6.24
CA GLY A 110 -21.43 -12.64 6.12
C GLY A 110 -20.80 -14.03 6.01
N ALA A 111 -19.73 -14.19 5.20
CA ALA A 111 -19.03 -15.47 5.08
C ALA A 111 -18.33 -15.87 6.39
N VAL A 112 -17.92 -14.89 7.20
CA VAL A 112 -17.38 -15.14 8.55
C VAL A 112 -18.47 -15.66 9.47
N PHE A 113 -19.65 -15.03 9.47
CA PHE A 113 -20.79 -15.49 10.28
C PHE A 113 -21.23 -16.91 9.95
N ASP A 114 -21.11 -17.33 8.70
CA ASP A 114 -21.46 -18.69 8.28
C ASP A 114 -20.43 -19.75 8.73
N CYS A 115 -19.21 -19.34 9.04
CA CYS A 115 -18.10 -20.24 9.36
C CYS A 115 -17.77 -20.33 10.83
N ILE A 116 -18.18 -19.37 11.65
CA ILE A 116 -17.77 -19.25 13.05
C ILE A 116 -19.00 -19.28 13.97
N PRO A 117 -18.96 -20.00 15.12
CA PRO A 117 -20.00 -19.89 16.14
C PRO A 117 -20.05 -18.45 16.68
N CYS A 118 -20.99 -17.65 16.20
CA CYS A 118 -20.99 -16.20 16.41
C CYS A 118 -21.54 -15.75 17.75
N LYS A 119 -22.23 -16.63 18.53
CA LYS A 119 -22.95 -16.20 19.75
C LYS A 119 -22.04 -15.51 20.78
N ASP A 120 -20.88 -16.10 21.03
CA ASP A 120 -19.93 -15.62 22.06
C ASP A 120 -18.94 -14.59 21.52
N LYS A 121 -18.88 -14.42 20.19
CA LYS A 121 -17.95 -13.51 19.48
C LYS A 121 -18.63 -12.34 18.80
N ARG A 122 -19.91 -12.14 19.09
CA ARG A 122 -20.70 -11.06 18.50
C ARG A 122 -20.15 -9.66 18.83
N PRO A 123 -19.62 -9.38 20.05
CA PRO A 123 -18.99 -8.08 20.33
C PRO A 123 -17.76 -7.80 19.46
N GLU A 124 -16.85 -8.78 19.30
CA GLU A 124 -15.67 -8.63 18.46
C GLU A 124 -16.03 -8.47 16.98
N LEU A 125 -17.05 -9.20 16.50
CA LEU A 125 -17.53 -9.07 15.13
C LEU A 125 -18.21 -7.71 14.89
N PHE A 126 -18.89 -7.16 15.88
CA PHE A 126 -19.45 -5.82 15.79
C PHE A 126 -18.36 -4.76 15.68
N ALA A 127 -17.39 -4.78 16.59
CA ALA A 127 -16.30 -3.82 16.54
C ALA A 127 -15.48 -3.96 15.24
N ARG A 128 -15.28 -5.20 14.71
CA ARG A 128 -14.75 -5.42 13.39
C ARG A 128 -15.61 -4.78 12.29
N PHE A 129 -16.93 -4.86 12.40
CA PHE A 129 -17.82 -4.19 11.45
C PHE A 129 -17.60 -2.68 11.45
N ILE A 130 -17.54 -2.05 12.64
CA ILE A 130 -17.25 -0.62 12.77
C ILE A 130 -15.91 -0.29 12.12
N ARG A 131 -14.86 -1.02 12.44
CA ARG A 131 -13.53 -0.82 11.87
C ARG A 131 -13.52 -0.95 10.35
N ASN A 132 -14.10 -2.01 9.81
CA ASN A 132 -14.17 -2.21 8.36
C ASN A 132 -14.98 -1.11 7.67
N ASN A 133 -16.04 -0.62 8.31
CA ASN A 133 -16.82 0.49 7.79
C ASN A 133 -15.98 1.77 7.75
N THR A 134 -15.28 2.08 8.85
CA THR A 134 -14.39 3.24 8.96
C THR A 134 -13.25 3.16 7.93
N GLU A 135 -12.50 2.06 7.88
CA GLU A 135 -11.37 1.91 6.97
C GLU A 135 -11.81 1.81 5.50
N GLY A 136 -12.92 1.13 5.22
CA GLY A 136 -13.43 0.95 3.85
C GLY A 136 -14.08 2.19 3.27
N LYS A 137 -14.80 2.99 4.08
CA LYS A 137 -15.42 4.25 3.65
C LYS A 137 -14.49 5.45 3.85
N GLY A 138 -13.46 5.27 4.69
CA GLY A 138 -12.58 6.34 5.14
C GLY A 138 -13.30 7.42 5.95
N GLN A 139 -14.41 7.10 6.58
CA GLN A 139 -15.20 7.96 7.45
C GLN A 139 -14.99 7.53 8.90
N LEU A 140 -14.74 8.50 9.78
CA LEU A 140 -14.48 8.23 11.20
C LEU A 140 -15.70 7.68 11.92
N PHE A 141 -16.88 8.20 11.60
CA PHE A 141 -18.13 7.95 12.32
C PHE A 141 -19.09 7.06 11.53
N THR A 142 -19.60 6.01 12.17
CA THR A 142 -20.64 5.11 11.63
C THR A 142 -21.99 5.44 12.24
N ASP A 143 -23.00 5.75 11.41
CA ASP A 143 -24.35 6.03 11.86
C ASP A 143 -25.02 4.77 12.43
N ILE A 144 -25.83 4.92 13.48
CA ILE A 144 -26.61 3.81 14.04
C ILE A 144 -27.58 3.19 13.02
N ASP A 145 -28.05 3.97 12.06
CA ASP A 145 -28.92 3.49 10.98
C ASP A 145 -28.19 2.56 10.00
N GLU A 146 -26.84 2.63 9.96
CA GLU A 146 -26.00 1.76 9.14
C GLU A 146 -25.68 0.41 9.81
N LEU A 147 -26.00 0.24 11.10
CA LEU A 147 -25.64 -0.94 11.89
C LEU A 147 -26.42 -2.21 11.52
N GLY A 148 -27.50 -2.10 10.77
CA GLY A 148 -28.26 -3.20 10.16
C GLY A 148 -28.43 -4.45 11.03
N ASN A 149 -27.49 -5.37 10.95
CA ASN A 149 -27.53 -6.67 11.62
C ASN A 149 -27.22 -6.64 13.13
N PHE A 150 -27.00 -5.45 13.71
CA PHE A 150 -26.61 -5.25 15.10
C PHE A 150 -27.59 -4.36 15.88
N PRO A 151 -28.89 -4.70 16.00
CA PRO A 151 -29.85 -3.89 16.73
C PRO A 151 -29.55 -3.79 18.24
N ASP A 152 -28.74 -4.71 18.75
CA ASP A 152 -28.26 -4.81 20.14
C ASP A 152 -26.93 -4.06 20.38
N TYR A 153 -26.54 -3.15 19.47
CA TYR A 153 -25.26 -2.44 19.48
C TYR A 153 -24.87 -1.82 20.85
N PRO A 154 -25.76 -1.26 21.67
CA PRO A 154 -25.34 -0.69 22.96
C PRO A 154 -24.75 -1.75 23.90
N ILE A 155 -25.37 -2.95 23.93
CA ILE A 155 -24.89 -4.09 24.73
C ILE A 155 -23.57 -4.63 24.13
N LEU A 156 -23.43 -4.60 22.82
CA LEU A 156 -22.21 -5.08 22.13
C LEU A 156 -21.03 -4.17 22.40
N ILE A 157 -21.24 -2.84 22.43
CA ILE A 157 -20.22 -1.84 22.79
C ILE A 157 -19.74 -2.11 24.23
N GLU A 158 -20.67 -2.20 25.19
CA GLU A 158 -20.32 -2.47 26.59
C GLU A 158 -19.50 -3.76 26.74
N LYS A 159 -20.00 -4.87 26.20
CA LYS A 159 -19.32 -6.16 26.27
C LYS A 159 -17.95 -6.16 25.59
N TYR A 160 -17.83 -5.46 24.45
CA TYR A 160 -16.54 -5.33 23.78
C TYR A 160 -15.55 -4.55 24.64
N ASN A 161 -15.95 -3.37 25.10
CA ASN A 161 -15.12 -2.52 25.95
C ASN A 161 -14.73 -3.23 27.25
N ASP A 162 -15.63 -4.00 27.86
CA ASP A 162 -15.33 -4.80 29.06
C ASP A 162 -14.34 -5.93 28.81
N SER A 163 -14.25 -6.43 27.58
CA SER A 163 -13.29 -7.45 27.20
C SER A 163 -11.88 -6.91 26.95
N LEU A 164 -11.73 -5.58 26.82
CA LEU A 164 -10.44 -4.96 26.57
C LEU A 164 -9.56 -4.95 27.83
N TYR A 165 -8.27 -5.18 27.64
CA TYR A 165 -7.27 -5.05 28.71
C TYR A 165 -7.18 -3.58 29.16
N SER A 166 -7.13 -3.33 30.46
CA SER A 166 -7.15 -1.98 31.02
C SER A 166 -6.07 -1.03 30.48
N GLY A 167 -4.92 -1.59 30.07
CA GLY A 167 -3.84 -0.82 29.44
C GLY A 167 -4.10 -0.39 28.00
N HIS A 168 -5.17 -0.90 27.36
CA HIS A 168 -5.59 -0.49 26.03
C HIS A 168 -6.80 0.45 26.04
N ARG A 169 -7.34 0.73 27.22
CA ARG A 169 -8.36 1.75 27.42
C ARG A 169 -7.67 3.06 27.79
N PRO A 170 -8.21 4.21 27.40
CA PRO A 170 -9.45 4.43 26.61
C PRO A 170 -9.28 4.34 25.10
N GLU A 171 -8.06 4.11 24.60
CA GLU A 171 -7.71 4.24 23.17
C GLU A 171 -8.54 3.32 22.26
N SER A 172 -8.64 2.03 22.61
CA SER A 172 -9.32 1.03 21.76
C SER A 172 -10.81 0.88 21.99
N ASP A 173 -11.41 1.68 22.90
CA ASP A 173 -12.83 1.62 23.20
C ASP A 173 -13.69 2.00 21.99
N LEU A 174 -14.83 1.33 21.85
CA LEU A 174 -15.92 1.79 20.99
C LEU A 174 -16.73 2.83 21.73
N MET A 175 -16.93 3.96 21.09
CA MET A 175 -17.71 5.08 21.64
C MET A 175 -19.02 5.25 20.88
N LEU A 176 -20.04 5.77 21.59
CA LEU A 176 -21.32 6.14 21.01
C LEU A 176 -21.63 7.58 21.42
N GLU A 177 -21.56 8.50 20.46
CA GLU A 177 -21.88 9.92 20.66
C GLU A 177 -22.77 10.40 19.50
N HIS A 178 -23.77 11.21 19.76
CA HIS A 178 -24.65 11.82 18.75
C HIS A 178 -25.18 10.82 17.70
N ASN A 179 -25.60 9.63 18.13
CA ASN A 179 -26.05 8.53 17.26
C ASN A 179 -24.95 7.99 16.29
N GLN A 180 -23.69 8.19 16.63
CA GLN A 180 -22.56 7.70 15.86
C GLN A 180 -21.72 6.75 16.69
N VAL A 181 -21.32 5.63 16.09
CA VAL A 181 -20.38 4.68 16.68
C VAL A 181 -19.03 4.85 16.02
N PHE A 182 -17.97 4.92 16.82
CA PHE A 182 -16.60 5.07 16.34
C PHE A 182 -15.58 4.43 17.28
N ILE A 183 -14.37 4.25 16.81
CA ILE A 183 -13.22 3.80 17.59
C ILE A 183 -12.52 5.02 18.15
N ASN A 184 -12.35 5.09 19.46
CA ASN A 184 -11.83 6.27 20.15
C ASN A 184 -10.42 6.65 19.69
N ASP A 185 -9.53 5.68 19.51
CA ASP A 185 -8.16 5.86 19.02
C ASP A 185 -8.12 6.67 17.71
N TYR A 186 -8.99 6.35 16.76
CA TYR A 186 -9.05 7.05 15.48
C TYR A 186 -9.49 8.51 15.60
N LYS A 187 -10.42 8.80 16.52
CA LYS A 187 -10.86 10.17 16.82
C LYS A 187 -9.71 10.95 17.48
N LEU A 188 -9.09 10.38 18.51
CA LEU A 188 -7.98 11.01 19.22
C LEU A 188 -6.80 11.32 18.29
N ASP A 189 -6.40 10.38 17.46
CA ASP A 189 -5.33 10.60 16.47
C ASP A 189 -5.69 11.74 15.49
N THR A 190 -6.96 11.78 15.02
CA THR A 190 -7.43 12.82 14.11
C THR A 190 -7.36 14.20 14.77
N CYS A 191 -7.89 14.35 16.00
CA CYS A 191 -7.85 15.58 16.76
C CYS A 191 -6.42 16.02 17.03
N THR A 192 -5.55 15.12 17.52
CA THR A 192 -4.14 15.43 17.80
C THR A 192 -3.40 15.97 16.57
N VAL A 193 -3.65 15.40 15.38
CA VAL A 193 -3.06 15.91 14.14
C VAL A 193 -3.58 17.30 13.82
N ILE A 194 -4.90 17.51 13.90
CA ILE A 194 -5.53 18.81 13.59
C ILE A 194 -5.02 19.89 14.53
N GLU A 195 -5.07 19.69 15.85
CA GLU A 195 -4.59 20.61 16.87
C GLU A 195 -3.15 21.03 16.63
N LYS A 196 -2.26 20.05 16.38
CA LYS A 196 -0.86 20.32 16.13
C LYS A 196 -0.62 21.14 14.87
N LEU A 197 -1.39 20.91 13.81
CA LEU A 197 -1.28 21.66 12.57
C LEU A 197 -1.93 23.06 12.71
N GLN A 198 -2.94 23.22 13.53
CA GLN A 198 -3.51 24.53 13.90
C GLN A 198 -2.46 25.38 14.65
N GLU A 199 -1.81 24.82 15.68
CA GLU A 199 -0.70 25.51 16.40
C GLU A 199 0.37 26.01 15.42
N LEU A 200 0.80 25.17 14.46
CA LEU A 200 1.79 25.56 13.45
C LEU A 200 1.27 26.62 12.46
N SER A 201 -0.03 26.75 12.32
CA SER A 201 -0.66 27.72 11.42
C SER A 201 -0.87 29.11 12.04
N GLU A 202 -0.68 29.27 13.36
CA GLU A 202 -0.91 30.54 14.06
C GLU A 202 0.07 31.64 13.70
N SER A 203 1.29 31.28 13.28
CA SER A 203 2.33 32.23 12.94
C SER A 203 3.18 31.74 11.74
N GLY A 204 3.55 32.67 10.88
CA GLY A 204 4.45 32.41 9.76
C GLY A 204 5.91 32.70 10.06
N MET A 205 6.71 32.69 9.01
CA MET A 205 8.13 33.07 9.03
C MET A 205 8.25 34.59 8.79
N GLU A 206 9.01 35.27 9.64
CA GLU A 206 9.26 36.72 9.48
C GLU A 206 9.93 36.99 8.13
N ASN A 207 9.49 38.03 7.43
CA ASN A 207 10.01 38.51 6.14
C ASN A 207 10.03 37.48 5.00
N TYR A 208 9.36 36.33 5.17
CA TYR A 208 9.43 35.22 4.22
C TYR A 208 9.10 35.62 2.77
N SER A 209 8.00 36.37 2.55
CA SER A 209 7.61 36.79 1.21
C SER A 209 8.68 37.70 0.57
N ASP A 210 9.20 38.68 1.31
CA ASP A 210 10.22 39.61 0.84
C ASP A 210 11.51 38.86 0.49
N ASP A 211 11.93 37.92 1.34
CA ASP A 211 13.12 37.11 1.11
C ASP A 211 12.98 36.20 -0.12
N VAL A 212 11.80 35.60 -0.35
CA VAL A 212 11.53 34.81 -1.55
C VAL A 212 11.51 35.69 -2.79
N GLU A 213 10.90 36.89 -2.75
CA GLU A 213 10.92 37.83 -3.88
C GLU A 213 12.35 38.29 -4.22
N LEU A 214 13.16 38.57 -3.22
CA LEU A 214 14.59 38.92 -3.41
C LEU A 214 15.36 37.73 -4.02
N TRP A 215 15.12 36.51 -3.54
CA TRP A 215 15.75 35.31 -4.09
C TRP A 215 15.35 35.09 -5.58
N LEU A 216 14.09 35.33 -5.94
CA LEU A 216 13.62 35.25 -7.33
C LEU A 216 14.18 36.36 -8.23
N LEU A 217 14.43 37.55 -7.67
CA LEU A 217 14.95 38.71 -8.43
C LEU A 217 16.46 38.62 -8.68
N PHE A 218 17.21 38.10 -7.73
CA PHE A 218 18.69 38.09 -7.77
C PHE A 218 19.30 36.72 -7.98
N GLY A 219 18.50 35.65 -7.94
CA GLY A 219 18.93 34.27 -8.17
C GLY A 219 18.84 33.89 -9.64
N ASP A 220 19.72 32.96 -10.06
CA ASP A 220 19.69 32.36 -11.41
C ASP A 220 18.68 31.20 -11.52
N TYR A 221 17.68 31.13 -10.61
CA TYR A 221 16.72 30.03 -10.54
C TYR A 221 15.35 30.43 -11.08
N GLU A 222 14.89 29.71 -12.10
CA GLU A 222 13.58 29.94 -12.71
C GLU A 222 12.53 28.95 -12.19
N ILE A 223 11.35 29.49 -11.88
CA ILE A 223 10.16 28.68 -11.56
C ILE A 223 9.35 28.49 -12.84
N ASP A 224 8.89 27.27 -13.07
CA ASP A 224 8.29 26.80 -14.30
C ASP A 224 6.88 27.39 -14.61
N CYS A 225 6.17 27.95 -13.62
CA CYS A 225 4.89 28.62 -13.84
C CYS A 225 4.54 29.64 -12.74
N ASP A 226 3.65 30.60 -13.08
CA ASP A 226 3.22 31.68 -12.19
C ASP A 226 2.43 31.17 -10.97
N GLU A 227 1.64 30.10 -11.11
CA GLU A 227 0.90 29.47 -10.01
C GLU A 227 1.85 29.02 -8.91
N LYS A 228 2.92 28.31 -9.26
CA LYS A 228 3.94 27.85 -8.29
C LYS A 228 4.73 29.01 -7.69
N LYS A 229 5.00 30.05 -8.50
CA LYS A 229 5.66 31.25 -8.02
C LYS A 229 4.85 31.98 -6.95
N ASP A 230 3.55 32.16 -7.16
CA ASP A 230 2.65 32.74 -6.17
C ASP A 230 2.60 31.90 -4.88
N ILE A 231 2.47 30.57 -5.02
CA ILE A 231 2.44 29.68 -3.87
C ILE A 231 3.74 29.77 -3.06
N ILE A 232 4.91 29.68 -3.68
CA ILE A 232 6.20 29.73 -2.98
C ILE A 232 6.37 31.05 -2.25
N THR A 233 5.95 32.16 -2.81
CA THR A 233 6.05 33.47 -2.16
C THR A 233 5.18 33.58 -0.91
N ARG A 234 4.09 32.83 -0.84
CA ARG A 234 3.08 32.98 0.22
C ARG A 234 3.07 31.86 1.26
N ILE A 235 3.57 30.68 0.92
CA ILE A 235 3.29 29.42 1.64
C ILE A 235 3.67 29.46 3.13
N PHE A 236 4.77 30.09 3.50
CA PHE A 236 5.22 30.19 4.89
C PHE A 236 5.17 31.63 5.44
N SER A 237 4.51 32.56 4.75
CA SER A 237 4.45 33.95 5.17
C SER A 237 3.56 34.17 6.40
N LYS A 238 2.47 33.42 6.53
CA LYS A 238 1.49 33.56 7.63
C LYS A 238 1.32 32.31 8.47
N SER A 239 1.91 31.19 8.06
CA SER A 239 1.79 29.88 8.68
C SER A 239 3.11 29.15 8.57
N LYS A 240 3.50 28.36 9.56
CA LYS A 240 4.65 27.44 9.48
C LYS A 240 4.29 26.10 8.85
N VAL A 241 3.02 25.85 8.60
CA VAL A 241 2.55 24.69 7.83
C VAL A 241 1.98 25.16 6.50
N GLY A 242 2.44 24.55 5.40
CA GLY A 242 1.88 24.71 4.06
C GLY A 242 1.29 23.39 3.58
N VAL A 243 0.03 23.42 3.13
CA VAL A 243 -0.69 22.24 2.62
C VAL A 243 -0.96 22.44 1.15
N ILE A 244 -0.45 21.53 0.32
CA ILE A 244 -0.61 21.54 -1.13
C ILE A 244 -1.50 20.40 -1.58
N TYR A 245 -2.70 20.73 -2.01
CA TYR A 245 -3.57 19.82 -2.73
C TYR A 245 -3.33 19.91 -4.24
N GLY A 246 -3.52 18.81 -4.93
CA GLY A 246 -3.46 18.85 -6.39
C GLY A 246 -3.64 17.47 -7.00
N SER A 247 -4.21 17.44 -8.21
CA SER A 247 -4.42 16.20 -8.96
C SER A 247 -3.11 15.51 -9.38
N ALA A 248 -3.24 14.31 -9.91
CA ALA A 248 -2.09 13.62 -10.48
C ALA A 248 -1.50 14.45 -11.65
N GLY A 249 -0.18 14.69 -11.61
CA GLY A 249 0.51 15.35 -12.72
C GLY A 249 0.51 16.88 -12.76
N VAL A 250 0.01 17.56 -11.73
CA VAL A 250 0.04 19.06 -11.66
C VAL A 250 1.40 19.62 -11.21
N GLY A 251 2.42 18.77 -11.04
CA GLY A 251 3.76 19.25 -10.69
C GLY A 251 4.01 19.45 -9.19
N LYS A 252 3.32 18.73 -8.31
CA LYS A 252 3.55 18.78 -6.84
C LYS A 252 5.02 18.57 -6.48
N SER A 253 5.67 17.54 -7.01
CA SER A 253 7.09 17.29 -6.73
C SER A 253 8.01 18.37 -7.30
N THR A 254 7.61 19.04 -8.39
CA THR A 254 8.32 20.21 -8.94
C THR A 254 8.23 21.38 -7.97
N LEU A 255 7.04 21.63 -7.39
CA LEU A 255 6.88 22.66 -6.36
C LEU A 255 7.75 22.36 -5.13
N ILE A 256 7.78 21.09 -4.66
CA ILE A 256 8.69 20.68 -3.57
C ILE A 256 10.14 21.00 -3.94
N ASN A 257 10.55 20.71 -5.19
CA ASN A 257 11.91 21.02 -5.65
C ASN A 257 12.21 22.53 -5.62
N HIS A 258 11.27 23.37 -6.04
CA HIS A 258 11.43 24.82 -5.99
C HIS A 258 11.57 25.34 -4.55
N VAL A 259 10.72 24.89 -3.62
CA VAL A 259 10.85 25.22 -2.19
C VAL A 259 12.20 24.75 -1.64
N SER A 260 12.65 23.58 -2.07
CA SER A 260 13.93 23.00 -1.65
C SER A 260 15.13 23.82 -2.12
N HIS A 261 15.05 24.38 -3.31
CA HIS A 261 16.09 25.29 -3.84
C HIS A 261 16.13 26.65 -3.13
N TYR A 262 14.97 27.20 -2.80
CA TYR A 262 14.93 28.40 -1.97
C TYR A 262 15.64 28.19 -0.62
N LEU A 263 15.50 27.00 -0.03
CA LEU A 263 16.13 26.60 1.23
C LEU A 263 17.41 25.76 1.01
N ASN A 264 18.17 25.98 -0.07
CA ASN A 264 19.25 25.08 -0.50
C ASN A 264 20.30 24.82 0.60
N ASN A 265 20.67 25.83 1.37
CA ASN A 265 21.69 25.73 2.43
C ASN A 265 21.17 25.15 3.75
N GLU A 266 19.86 24.94 3.86
CA GLU A 266 19.19 24.49 5.08
C GLU A 266 18.97 22.98 5.09
N ALA A 267 19.01 22.37 6.29
CA ALA A 267 18.72 20.94 6.43
C ALA A 267 17.25 20.64 6.20
N LYS A 268 16.96 19.69 5.33
CA LYS A 268 15.61 19.30 4.92
C LYS A 268 15.40 17.81 5.08
N LEU A 269 14.23 17.42 5.61
CA LEU A 269 13.80 16.02 5.72
C LEU A 269 12.58 15.78 4.83
N TYR A 270 12.64 14.74 4.02
CA TYR A 270 11.56 14.31 3.15
C TYR A 270 11.07 12.93 3.58
N LEU A 271 9.78 12.84 3.88
CA LEU A 271 9.13 11.60 4.28
C LEU A 271 8.09 11.17 3.24
N THR A 272 8.06 9.88 2.98
CA THR A 272 7.06 9.23 2.12
C THR A 272 6.61 7.90 2.74
N GLN A 273 5.45 7.39 2.36
CA GLN A 273 4.96 6.13 2.89
C GLN A 273 5.71 4.92 2.33
N THR A 274 6.19 4.99 1.08
CA THR A 274 6.78 3.83 0.39
C THR A 274 8.17 4.13 -0.17
N ASN A 275 9.01 3.10 -0.30
CA ASN A 275 10.32 3.24 -0.92
C ASN A 275 10.25 3.71 -2.40
N PRO A 276 9.34 3.20 -3.26
CA PRO A 276 9.20 3.72 -4.62
C PRO A 276 8.88 5.23 -4.65
N ALA A 277 8.00 5.71 -3.76
CA ALA A 277 7.69 7.14 -3.66
C ALA A 277 8.92 7.94 -3.22
N LYS A 278 9.68 7.44 -2.23
CA LYS A 278 10.93 8.04 -1.78
C LYS A 278 11.93 8.18 -2.93
N GLU A 279 12.19 7.12 -3.68
CA GLU A 279 13.12 7.16 -4.81
C GLU A 279 12.65 8.07 -5.94
N ASN A 280 11.35 8.07 -6.23
CA ASN A 280 10.78 8.99 -7.22
C ASN A 280 10.98 10.45 -6.79
N LEU A 281 10.78 10.75 -5.50
CA LEU A 281 11.01 12.09 -4.96
C LEU A 281 12.50 12.46 -4.99
N MET A 282 13.40 11.56 -4.58
CA MET A 282 14.86 11.76 -4.65
C MET A 282 15.35 12.11 -6.05
N ARG A 283 14.82 11.45 -7.10
CA ARG A 283 15.20 11.75 -8.49
C ARG A 283 14.74 13.13 -8.97
N LYS A 284 13.67 13.65 -8.38
CA LYS A 284 13.06 14.94 -8.76
C LYS A 284 13.60 16.12 -7.98
N ILE A 285 14.11 15.88 -6.78
CA ILE A 285 14.67 16.92 -5.92
C ILE A 285 16.16 17.04 -6.17
N ASN A 286 16.56 18.17 -6.74
CA ASN A 286 17.96 18.48 -7.05
C ASN A 286 18.46 19.64 -6.18
N ALA A 287 18.35 19.50 -4.85
CA ALA A 287 18.78 20.47 -3.87
C ALA A 287 19.77 19.85 -2.87
N GLU A 288 20.62 20.67 -2.27
CA GLU A 288 21.60 20.24 -1.27
C GLU A 288 20.96 20.04 0.12
N ASN A 289 21.71 19.45 1.06
CA ASN A 289 21.31 19.25 2.45
C ASN A 289 19.94 18.55 2.62
N THR A 290 19.72 17.51 1.81
CA THR A 290 18.49 16.74 1.77
C THR A 290 18.66 15.37 2.44
N THR A 291 17.70 14.98 3.28
CA THR A 291 17.58 13.65 3.87
C THR A 291 16.25 13.03 3.44
N PHE A 292 16.27 11.82 2.89
CA PHE A 292 15.06 11.11 2.46
C PHE A 292 14.86 9.84 3.28
N SER A 293 13.66 9.64 3.77
CA SER A 293 13.29 8.42 4.51
C SER A 293 11.86 8.01 4.23
N THR A 294 11.55 6.74 4.44
CA THR A 294 10.15 6.35 4.62
C THR A 294 9.71 6.64 6.04
N ILE A 295 8.42 6.88 6.25
CA ILE A 295 7.85 7.12 7.59
C ILE A 295 8.21 5.98 8.54
N GLU A 296 8.07 4.74 8.10
CA GLU A 296 8.42 3.57 8.92
C GLU A 296 9.90 3.52 9.30
N SER A 297 10.81 3.84 8.36
CA SER A 297 12.24 3.92 8.66
C SER A 297 12.58 5.06 9.62
N PHE A 298 11.93 6.22 9.45
CA PHE A 298 12.07 7.36 10.32
C PHE A 298 11.64 7.02 11.77
N LYS A 299 10.50 6.37 11.95
CA LYS A 299 9.99 5.92 13.26
C LYS A 299 10.96 5.00 13.98
N ARG A 300 11.61 4.07 13.25
CA ARG A 300 12.59 3.13 13.82
C ARG A 300 13.90 3.80 14.23
N GLN A 301 14.35 4.84 13.53
CA GLN A 301 15.65 5.46 13.76
C GLN A 301 15.66 6.48 14.91
N GLY A 302 14.51 7.00 15.31
CA GLY A 302 14.37 7.92 16.44
C GLY A 302 15.20 9.19 16.28
N SER A 303 14.83 10.09 15.39
CA SER A 303 15.66 11.26 15.01
C SER A 303 15.41 12.55 15.81
N ALA A 304 14.94 12.47 17.04
CA ALA A 304 14.65 13.65 17.88
C ALA A 304 15.82 14.65 18.06
N PHE A 305 17.04 14.27 17.69
CA PHE A 305 18.23 15.09 17.88
C PHE A 305 18.62 15.96 16.68
N VAL A 306 18.10 15.68 15.47
CA VAL A 306 18.43 16.47 14.28
C VAL A 306 17.34 17.51 14.07
N LYS A 307 17.73 18.80 14.08
CA LYS A 307 16.82 19.90 13.75
C LYS A 307 16.83 20.15 12.24
N TYR A 308 15.65 20.07 11.62
CA TYR A 308 15.45 20.40 10.22
C TYR A 308 14.79 21.77 10.07
N LYS A 309 15.20 22.53 9.07
CA LYS A 309 14.51 23.77 8.71
C LYS A 309 13.16 23.49 8.08
N LEU A 310 13.10 22.45 7.23
CA LEU A 310 11.89 22.02 6.52
C LEU A 310 11.68 20.51 6.65
N LEU A 311 10.49 20.13 7.08
CA LEU A 311 9.96 18.78 6.93
C LEU A 311 8.97 18.76 5.77
N VAL A 312 9.15 17.86 4.83
CA VAL A 312 8.22 17.61 3.70
C VAL A 312 7.63 16.23 3.84
N ILE A 313 6.31 16.11 3.76
CA ILE A 313 5.61 14.82 3.65
C ILE A 313 4.89 14.80 2.29
N ASP A 314 5.32 13.91 1.41
CA ASP A 314 4.70 13.72 0.09
C ASP A 314 3.75 12.52 0.11
N GLU A 315 2.74 12.54 -0.76
CA GLU A 315 1.66 11.56 -0.82
C GLU A 315 0.89 11.44 0.51
N CYS A 316 0.55 12.57 1.16
CA CYS A 316 -0.11 12.63 2.46
C CYS A 316 -1.40 11.81 2.57
N SER A 317 -2.14 11.60 1.48
CA SER A 317 -3.33 10.74 1.45
C SER A 317 -3.05 9.29 1.86
N THR A 318 -1.80 8.84 1.73
CA THR A 318 -1.38 7.47 2.05
C THR A 318 -0.88 7.30 3.47
N VAL A 319 -0.77 8.41 4.22
CA VAL A 319 -0.26 8.43 5.59
C VAL A 319 -1.41 8.26 6.57
N SER A 320 -1.35 7.25 7.42
CA SER A 320 -2.37 7.01 8.45
C SER A 320 -2.37 8.10 9.52
N ASN A 321 -3.50 8.27 10.23
CA ASN A 321 -3.58 9.20 11.35
C ASN A 321 -2.50 8.90 12.40
N LYS A 322 -2.34 7.64 12.75
CA LYS A 322 -1.33 7.18 13.71
C LYS A 322 0.10 7.50 13.27
N ASP A 323 0.45 7.20 12.01
CA ASP A 323 1.78 7.53 11.48
C ASP A 323 2.04 9.03 11.52
N MET A 324 1.02 9.85 11.22
CA MET A 324 1.16 11.31 11.26
C MET A 324 1.37 11.82 12.68
N VAL A 325 0.63 11.30 13.67
CA VAL A 325 0.85 11.61 15.10
C VAL A 325 2.30 11.29 15.50
N GLU A 326 2.78 10.09 15.17
CA GLU A 326 4.15 9.68 15.51
C GLU A 326 5.21 10.56 14.82
N VAL A 327 4.99 10.98 13.57
CA VAL A 327 5.89 11.91 12.86
C VAL A 327 5.92 13.26 13.54
N LEU A 328 4.74 13.84 13.85
CA LEU A 328 4.65 15.15 14.50
C LEU A 328 5.26 15.19 15.92
N GLN A 329 5.21 14.06 16.63
CA GLN A 329 5.81 13.92 17.97
C GLN A 329 7.33 13.73 17.95
N ASN A 330 7.87 13.05 16.93
CA ASN A 330 9.27 12.64 16.90
C ASN A 330 10.17 13.48 15.99
N ALA A 331 9.60 14.26 15.06
CA ALA A 331 10.39 15.12 14.17
C ALA A 331 10.60 16.50 14.79
N ASN A 332 11.84 16.99 14.70
CA ASN A 332 12.21 18.35 15.12
C ASN A 332 12.39 19.24 13.88
N PHE A 333 11.43 20.09 13.60
CA PHE A 333 11.41 20.95 12.40
C PHE A 333 10.89 22.35 12.71
N GLU A 334 11.15 23.28 11.80
CA GLU A 334 10.68 24.66 11.92
C GLU A 334 9.50 24.95 10.99
N MET A 335 9.53 24.41 9.76
CA MET A 335 8.47 24.51 8.76
C MET A 335 8.03 23.12 8.31
N LEU A 336 6.76 22.98 7.99
CA LEU A 336 6.14 21.74 7.52
C LEU A 336 5.45 21.95 6.17
N LEU A 337 5.79 21.13 5.19
CA LEU A 337 5.15 21.09 3.88
C LEU A 337 4.43 19.76 3.69
N LEU A 338 3.12 19.80 3.61
CA LEU A 338 2.24 18.64 3.38
C LEU A 338 1.75 18.65 1.94
N VAL A 339 1.98 17.57 1.23
CA VAL A 339 1.65 17.50 -0.21
C VAL A 339 0.89 16.21 -0.51
N GLY A 340 -0.23 16.31 -1.24
CA GLY A 340 -1.00 15.12 -1.56
C GLY A 340 -2.17 15.35 -2.52
N ASP A 341 -2.91 14.28 -2.74
CA ASP A 341 -4.12 14.26 -3.57
C ASP A 341 -5.20 13.44 -2.84
N THR A 342 -6.23 14.09 -2.35
CA THR A 342 -7.30 13.46 -1.57
C THR A 342 -8.18 12.49 -2.37
N TYR A 343 -8.00 12.44 -3.68
CA TYR A 343 -8.71 11.54 -4.58
C TYR A 343 -7.92 10.28 -4.94
N GLN A 344 -6.64 10.19 -4.55
CA GLN A 344 -5.86 8.96 -4.68
C GLN A 344 -6.18 7.96 -3.56
N ILE A 345 -5.62 6.74 -3.67
CA ILE A 345 -5.79 5.67 -2.67
C ILE A 345 -5.43 6.20 -1.28
N ASP A 346 -6.29 5.87 -0.34
CA ASP A 346 -6.11 6.19 1.07
C ASP A 346 -5.02 5.32 1.73
N ALA A 347 -4.65 5.69 2.94
CA ALA A 347 -3.74 4.91 3.77
C ALA A 347 -4.28 3.48 4.02
N ILE A 348 -3.38 2.51 4.15
CA ILE A 348 -3.72 1.11 4.46
C ILE A 348 -4.38 1.00 5.85
N GLN A 349 -3.90 1.77 6.81
CA GLN A 349 -4.56 2.00 8.08
C GLN A 349 -5.42 3.27 7.97
N PHE A 350 -6.36 3.47 8.90
CA PHE A 350 -7.23 4.63 8.84
C PHE A 350 -6.44 5.95 8.74
N GLY A 351 -6.78 6.78 7.76
CA GLY A 351 -6.08 8.03 7.47
C GLY A 351 -6.99 9.06 6.80
N ASN A 352 -7.89 9.70 7.56
CA ASN A 352 -8.76 10.75 7.03
C ASN A 352 -8.26 12.17 7.29
N TRP A 353 -7.24 12.34 8.15
CA TRP A 353 -6.74 13.64 8.59
C TRP A 353 -6.45 14.60 7.43
N PHE A 354 -5.79 14.15 6.38
CA PHE A 354 -5.44 15.00 5.24
C PHE A 354 -6.68 15.47 4.46
N SER A 355 -7.72 14.65 4.39
CA SER A 355 -8.95 14.98 3.70
C SER A 355 -9.79 16.02 4.46
N VAL A 356 -9.84 15.94 5.79
CA VAL A 356 -10.61 16.88 6.63
C VAL A 356 -9.85 18.17 6.91
N LEU A 357 -8.53 18.17 6.81
CA LEU A 357 -7.63 19.25 7.23
C LEU A 357 -7.98 20.62 6.61
N LYS A 358 -8.44 20.64 5.35
CA LYS A 358 -8.83 21.88 4.65
C LYS A 358 -9.92 22.66 5.40
N ALA A 359 -10.76 21.99 6.19
CA ALA A 359 -11.81 22.63 6.96
C ALA A 359 -11.32 23.30 8.26
N PHE A 360 -10.16 22.84 8.78
CA PHE A 360 -9.65 23.26 10.09
C PHE A 360 -8.49 24.27 10.02
N LEU A 361 -7.83 24.40 8.89
CA LEU A 361 -6.72 25.33 8.72
C LEU A 361 -7.16 26.64 8.05
N PRO A 362 -6.46 27.77 8.33
CA PRO A 362 -6.72 29.03 7.65
C PRO A 362 -6.40 28.94 6.16
N GLU A 363 -7.11 29.69 5.32
CA GLU A 363 -6.87 29.75 3.87
C GLU A 363 -5.42 30.12 3.50
N SER A 364 -4.72 30.84 4.39
CA SER A 364 -3.33 31.22 4.18
C SER A 364 -2.35 30.05 4.26
N ALA A 365 -2.76 28.90 4.81
CA ALA A 365 -1.95 27.69 4.93
C ALA A 365 -2.29 26.64 3.85
N VAL A 366 -3.39 26.80 3.09
CA VAL A 366 -3.92 25.81 2.18
C VAL A 366 -3.88 26.31 0.75
N PHE A 367 -3.25 25.53 -0.13
CA PHE A 367 -3.07 25.86 -1.55
C PHE A 367 -3.47 24.68 -2.43
N GLU A 368 -3.90 24.94 -3.65
CA GLU A 368 -4.25 23.91 -4.63
C GLU A 368 -3.52 24.17 -5.95
N LEU A 369 -2.83 23.16 -6.48
CA LEU A 369 -2.24 23.17 -7.82
C LEU A 369 -3.26 22.64 -8.82
N THR A 370 -3.53 23.43 -9.86
CA THR A 370 -4.60 23.14 -10.82
C THR A 370 -4.09 22.80 -12.22
N GLN A 371 -2.88 23.25 -12.59
CA GLN A 371 -2.37 23.11 -13.95
C GLN A 371 -1.71 21.73 -14.19
N PRO A 372 -2.23 20.87 -15.08
CA PRO A 372 -1.66 19.56 -15.35
C PRO A 372 -0.42 19.66 -16.26
N HIS A 373 0.64 18.90 -15.91
CA HIS A 373 1.90 18.84 -16.65
C HIS A 373 2.33 17.41 -17.04
N ARG A 374 1.65 16.36 -16.54
CA ARG A 374 2.07 14.96 -16.70
C ARG A 374 1.89 14.41 -18.10
N THR A 375 0.76 14.69 -18.72
CA THR A 375 0.41 14.25 -20.08
C THR A 375 0.00 15.44 -20.93
N LYS A 376 0.26 15.30 -22.23
CA LYS A 376 -0.24 16.24 -23.26
C LYS A 376 -1.49 15.71 -23.95
N ASP A 377 -1.93 14.50 -23.62
CA ASP A 377 -3.16 13.93 -24.17
C ASP A 377 -4.37 14.51 -23.43
N GLU A 378 -5.03 15.46 -24.11
CA GLU A 378 -6.21 16.16 -23.58
C GLU A 378 -7.36 15.22 -23.24
N ARG A 379 -7.45 14.06 -23.91
CA ARG A 379 -8.49 13.05 -23.66
C ARG A 379 -8.29 12.34 -22.33
N LEU A 380 -7.03 12.02 -21.98
CA LEU A 380 -6.71 11.46 -20.66
C LEU A 380 -6.95 12.49 -19.55
N LEU A 381 -6.58 13.76 -19.79
CA LEU A 381 -6.83 14.84 -18.84
C LEU A 381 -8.33 15.05 -18.61
N GLU A 382 -9.14 15.05 -19.68
CA GLU A 382 -10.60 15.13 -19.57
C GLU A 382 -11.16 13.97 -18.73
N LEU A 383 -10.73 12.73 -18.99
CA LEU A 383 -11.17 11.57 -18.21
C LEU A 383 -10.79 11.72 -16.72
N TRP A 384 -9.53 12.10 -16.43
CA TRP A 384 -9.08 12.26 -15.05
C TRP A 384 -9.88 13.33 -14.30
N ASP A 385 -10.14 14.46 -14.96
CA ASP A 385 -10.91 15.55 -14.37
C ASP A 385 -12.38 15.13 -14.13
N LYS A 386 -13.02 14.50 -15.11
CA LYS A 386 -14.38 13.98 -14.98
C LYS A 386 -14.51 12.97 -13.85
N VAL A 387 -13.58 12.02 -13.77
CA VAL A 387 -13.57 11.03 -12.68
C VAL A 387 -13.28 11.70 -11.34
N ARG A 388 -12.34 12.64 -11.27
CA ARG A 388 -12.02 13.40 -10.06
C ARG A 388 -13.21 14.19 -9.55
N GLN A 389 -13.90 14.89 -10.44
CA GLN A 389 -15.09 15.69 -10.11
C GLN A 389 -16.36 14.84 -9.95
N MET A 390 -16.26 13.53 -10.25
CA MET A 390 -17.39 12.58 -10.24
C MET A 390 -18.54 13.05 -11.13
N ASP A 391 -18.17 13.60 -12.27
CA ASP A 391 -19.09 14.04 -13.30
C ASP A 391 -19.76 12.82 -13.96
N ASP A 392 -21.08 12.80 -14.02
CA ASP A 392 -21.86 11.73 -14.64
C ASP A 392 -21.49 11.45 -16.10
N THR A 393 -20.83 12.41 -16.76
CA THR A 393 -20.35 12.27 -18.14
C THR A 393 -19.00 11.53 -18.27
N ALA A 394 -18.39 11.10 -17.16
CA ALA A 394 -17.15 10.30 -17.22
C ALA A 394 -17.32 9.03 -18.07
N LYS A 395 -18.51 8.40 -18.02
CA LYS A 395 -18.85 7.24 -18.86
C LYS A 395 -18.82 7.57 -20.35
N GLU A 396 -19.36 8.72 -20.73
CA GLU A 396 -19.36 9.16 -22.13
C GLU A 396 -17.93 9.34 -22.69
N VAL A 397 -17.00 9.84 -21.86
CA VAL A 397 -15.59 9.95 -22.23
C VAL A 397 -14.96 8.57 -22.39
N ILE A 398 -15.21 7.64 -21.48
CA ILE A 398 -14.71 6.26 -21.55
C ILE A 398 -15.16 5.57 -22.85
N GLU A 399 -16.43 5.71 -23.21
CA GLU A 399 -16.99 5.14 -24.44
C GLU A 399 -16.47 5.84 -25.70
N ARG A 400 -16.50 7.17 -25.73
CA ARG A 400 -16.06 7.99 -26.87
C ARG A 400 -14.62 7.72 -27.26
N GLU A 401 -13.73 7.66 -26.27
CA GLU A 401 -12.30 7.44 -26.47
C GLU A 401 -11.93 5.94 -26.56
N SER A 402 -12.92 5.05 -26.52
CA SER A 402 -12.72 3.60 -26.61
C SER A 402 -11.74 3.08 -25.56
N TYR A 403 -11.81 3.61 -24.32
CA TYR A 403 -11.03 3.10 -23.21
C TYR A 403 -11.59 1.78 -22.66
N SER A 404 -12.91 1.57 -22.73
CA SER A 404 -13.60 0.36 -22.32
C SER A 404 -13.42 -0.78 -23.31
N LEU A 405 -12.98 -1.94 -22.84
CA LEU A 405 -12.83 -3.17 -23.61
C LEU A 405 -13.43 -4.34 -22.85
N LYS A 406 -13.93 -5.33 -23.62
CA LYS A 406 -14.31 -6.62 -23.04
C LYS A 406 -13.05 -7.37 -22.63
N VAL A 407 -13.16 -8.13 -21.55
CA VAL A 407 -12.09 -9.04 -21.11
C VAL A 407 -11.95 -10.16 -22.14
N ASP A 408 -10.89 -10.10 -22.94
CA ASP A 408 -10.58 -11.05 -24.00
C ASP A 408 -9.06 -11.32 -24.10
N GLU A 409 -8.66 -12.07 -25.12
CA GLU A 409 -7.25 -12.45 -25.33
C GLU A 409 -6.33 -11.27 -25.59
N SER A 410 -6.84 -10.10 -25.98
CA SER A 410 -6.03 -8.89 -26.22
C SER A 410 -5.38 -8.37 -24.94
N LEU A 411 -5.97 -8.69 -23.76
CA LEU A 411 -5.36 -8.42 -22.47
C LEU A 411 -4.00 -9.13 -22.33
N LEU A 412 -3.93 -10.36 -22.83
CA LEU A 412 -2.77 -11.25 -22.71
C LEU A 412 -1.77 -11.11 -23.87
N SER A 413 -1.96 -10.13 -24.74
CA SER A 413 -0.98 -9.80 -25.76
C SER A 413 0.35 -9.38 -25.13
N SER A 414 1.48 -9.63 -25.82
CA SER A 414 2.80 -9.24 -25.34
C SER A 414 2.84 -7.79 -24.91
N LEU A 415 3.40 -7.51 -23.73
CA LEU A 415 3.53 -6.14 -23.23
C LEU A 415 4.64 -5.43 -23.99
N ASN A 416 4.37 -4.18 -24.33
CA ASN A 416 5.40 -3.28 -24.83
C ASN A 416 6.27 -2.74 -23.68
N PRO A 417 7.50 -2.32 -23.94
CA PRO A 417 8.28 -1.59 -22.94
C PRO A 417 7.48 -0.38 -22.41
N GLY A 418 7.44 -0.20 -21.10
CA GLY A 418 6.65 0.88 -20.47
C GLY A 418 5.16 0.59 -20.28
N GLU A 419 4.66 -0.60 -20.67
CA GLU A 419 3.28 -1.02 -20.42
C GLU A 419 3.15 -1.81 -19.14
N ALA A 420 2.02 -1.63 -18.42
CA ALA A 420 1.69 -2.40 -17.21
C ALA A 420 0.23 -2.82 -17.20
N ILE A 421 -0.04 -4.00 -16.62
CA ILE A 421 -1.38 -4.45 -16.29
C ILE A 421 -1.62 -4.23 -14.80
N LEU A 422 -2.72 -3.55 -14.48
CA LEU A 422 -3.12 -3.24 -13.12
C LEU A 422 -4.36 -4.05 -12.73
N CYS A 423 -4.29 -4.79 -11.61
CA CYS A 423 -5.38 -5.60 -11.08
C CYS A 423 -5.58 -5.29 -9.59
N LEU A 424 -6.72 -5.71 -9.03
CA LEU A 424 -7.00 -5.62 -7.61
C LEU A 424 -6.76 -6.93 -6.85
N ASN A 425 -6.97 -8.06 -7.50
CA ASN A 425 -6.88 -9.39 -6.90
C ASN A 425 -5.64 -10.15 -7.37
N TYR A 426 -5.15 -11.04 -6.51
CA TYR A 426 -4.07 -11.96 -6.85
C TYR A 426 -4.57 -13.24 -7.50
N ASP A 427 -5.74 -13.73 -7.07
CA ASP A 427 -6.32 -14.99 -7.52
C ASP A 427 -7.51 -14.76 -8.46
N GLY A 428 -7.98 -15.84 -9.07
CA GLY A 428 -9.01 -15.81 -10.09
C GLY A 428 -8.45 -15.87 -11.50
N LEU A 429 -9.31 -16.05 -12.50
CA LEU A 429 -8.90 -16.23 -13.89
C LEU A 429 -8.09 -15.04 -14.42
N TYR A 430 -8.50 -13.84 -14.04
CA TYR A 430 -7.85 -12.57 -14.40
C TYR A 430 -7.16 -11.91 -13.19
N GLY A 431 -6.76 -12.69 -12.20
CA GLY A 431 -5.91 -12.24 -11.10
C GLY A 431 -4.45 -12.12 -11.50
N ILE A 432 -3.70 -11.35 -10.73
CA ILE A 432 -2.26 -11.06 -10.97
C ILE A 432 -1.47 -12.35 -11.23
N ASN A 433 -1.67 -13.39 -10.42
CA ASN A 433 -0.93 -14.63 -10.53
C ASN A 433 -1.14 -15.34 -11.87
N ASN A 434 -2.39 -15.41 -12.32
CA ASN A 434 -2.72 -16.04 -13.60
C ASN A 434 -2.27 -15.19 -14.80
N ILE A 435 -2.50 -13.89 -14.77
CA ILE A 435 -2.04 -12.98 -15.84
C ILE A 435 -0.52 -13.05 -15.98
N ASN A 436 0.21 -12.99 -14.87
CA ASN A 436 1.66 -13.13 -14.89
C ASN A 436 2.11 -14.45 -15.53
N ARG A 437 1.43 -15.53 -15.20
CA ARG A 437 1.74 -16.84 -15.77
C ARG A 437 1.47 -16.90 -17.28
N PHE A 438 0.32 -16.40 -17.74
CA PHE A 438 0.00 -16.37 -19.17
C PHE A 438 0.99 -15.50 -19.96
N LEU A 439 1.35 -14.34 -19.44
CA LEU A 439 2.30 -13.46 -20.12
C LEU A 439 3.72 -14.02 -20.08
N GLN A 440 4.10 -14.71 -19.01
CA GLN A 440 5.37 -15.42 -18.95
C GLN A 440 5.44 -16.55 -19.99
N GLU A 441 4.33 -17.22 -20.31
CA GLU A 441 4.28 -18.23 -21.38
C GLU A 441 4.63 -17.62 -22.75
N SER A 442 4.28 -16.35 -22.98
CA SER A 442 4.60 -15.61 -24.21
C SER A 442 6.08 -15.21 -24.31
N ASN A 443 6.84 -15.25 -23.23
CA ASN A 443 8.27 -15.03 -23.24
C ASN A 443 8.96 -16.25 -23.90
N PRO A 444 9.69 -16.08 -25.05
CA PRO A 444 10.23 -17.19 -25.81
C PRO A 444 11.45 -17.86 -25.17
N ASN A 445 12.04 -17.26 -24.14
CA ASN A 445 13.20 -17.78 -23.47
C ASN A 445 12.89 -19.09 -22.73
N PRO A 446 13.85 -20.02 -22.61
CA PRO A 446 13.64 -21.27 -21.92
C PRO A 446 13.29 -21.04 -20.45
N ALA A 447 12.32 -21.83 -19.96
CA ALA A 447 11.91 -21.77 -18.56
C ALA A 447 12.87 -22.59 -17.69
N VAL A 448 13.30 -22.01 -16.59
CA VAL A 448 14.02 -22.70 -15.52
C VAL A 448 13.04 -22.96 -14.39
N GLN A 449 12.84 -24.25 -14.07
CA GLN A 449 11.94 -24.67 -13.00
C GLN A 449 12.68 -24.63 -11.66
N TRP A 450 12.09 -23.94 -10.69
CA TRP A 450 12.57 -23.93 -9.31
C TRP A 450 11.39 -24.15 -8.36
N ASP A 451 11.38 -25.28 -7.68
CA ASP A 451 10.25 -25.76 -6.89
C ASP A 451 8.93 -25.76 -7.69
N VAL A 452 7.94 -25.02 -7.25
CA VAL A 452 6.62 -24.91 -7.90
C VAL A 452 6.52 -23.76 -8.91
N GLN A 453 7.57 -22.95 -9.02
CA GLN A 453 7.60 -21.77 -9.87
C GLN A 453 8.57 -21.97 -11.05
N GLN A 454 8.31 -21.22 -12.10
CA GLN A 454 9.22 -21.16 -13.26
C GLN A 454 9.65 -19.72 -13.48
N TYR A 455 10.88 -19.56 -13.96
CA TYR A 455 11.50 -18.27 -14.25
C TYR A 455 12.10 -18.30 -15.64
N LYS A 456 12.06 -17.17 -16.34
CA LYS A 456 12.67 -17.02 -17.67
C LYS A 456 13.52 -15.74 -17.72
N VAL A 457 14.60 -15.79 -18.46
CA VAL A 457 15.36 -14.58 -18.79
C VAL A 457 14.44 -13.60 -19.52
N GLY A 458 14.49 -12.32 -19.15
CA GLY A 458 13.59 -11.28 -19.67
C GLY A 458 12.31 -11.07 -18.87
N ASP A 459 12.01 -11.93 -17.90
CA ASP A 459 10.85 -11.71 -17.03
C ASP A 459 11.01 -10.44 -16.21
N PRO A 460 9.99 -9.54 -16.18
CA PRO A 460 9.95 -8.46 -15.22
C PRO A 460 9.62 -9.01 -13.84
N ILE A 461 10.28 -8.47 -12.83
CA ILE A 461 10.10 -8.88 -11.44
C ILE A 461 9.83 -7.69 -10.53
N LEU A 462 9.24 -7.98 -9.36
CA LEU A 462 9.05 -7.04 -8.28
C LEU A 462 9.55 -7.66 -6.98
N PHE A 463 10.54 -7.02 -6.35
CA PHE A 463 11.08 -7.50 -5.09
C PHE A 463 10.04 -7.40 -3.96
N LEU A 464 10.01 -8.41 -3.09
CA LEU A 464 9.06 -8.54 -1.98
C LEU A 464 9.73 -8.43 -0.62
N ASP A 465 11.06 -8.51 -0.59
CA ASP A 465 11.85 -8.50 0.63
C ASP A 465 12.73 -7.24 0.66
N SER A 466 12.55 -6.43 1.70
CA SER A 466 13.35 -5.22 1.91
C SER A 466 14.56 -5.45 2.80
N ASP A 467 14.59 -6.53 3.58
CA ASP A 467 15.60 -6.69 4.63
C ASP A 467 16.84 -7.43 4.11
N ARG A 468 16.64 -8.40 3.22
CA ARG A 468 17.68 -9.28 2.70
C ARG A 468 18.82 -8.54 1.98
N PHE A 469 18.49 -7.50 1.23
CA PHE A 469 19.43 -6.74 0.40
C PHE A 469 19.49 -5.26 0.75
N PHE A 470 19.07 -4.89 1.96
CA PHE A 470 19.15 -3.51 2.41
C PHE A 470 20.62 -3.06 2.53
N PRO A 471 21.02 -1.86 2.07
CA PRO A 471 20.17 -0.76 1.56
C PRO A 471 20.02 -0.72 0.04
N VAL A 472 20.47 -1.74 -0.70
CA VAL A 472 20.53 -1.73 -2.17
C VAL A 472 19.16 -1.99 -2.79
N ILE A 473 18.50 -3.05 -2.38
CA ILE A 473 17.18 -3.46 -2.88
C ILE A 473 16.14 -3.31 -1.76
N HIS A 474 14.98 -2.84 -2.11
CA HIS A 474 13.85 -2.70 -1.20
C HIS A 474 12.57 -3.28 -1.77
N ASN A 475 11.58 -3.47 -0.92
CA ASN A 475 10.26 -3.95 -1.30
C ASN A 475 9.64 -3.04 -2.40
N ASN A 476 9.00 -3.68 -3.38
CA ASN A 476 8.42 -3.07 -4.58
C ASN A 476 9.43 -2.45 -5.58
N MET A 477 10.74 -2.70 -5.43
CA MET A 477 11.70 -2.38 -6.49
C MET A 477 11.47 -3.28 -7.69
N LYS A 478 11.42 -2.69 -8.88
CA LYS A 478 11.32 -3.42 -10.15
C LYS A 478 12.68 -3.96 -10.56
N GLY A 479 12.68 -5.07 -11.29
CA GLY A 479 13.88 -5.61 -11.94
C GLY A 479 13.53 -6.39 -13.19
N ILE A 480 14.54 -6.78 -13.94
CA ILE A 480 14.43 -7.66 -15.12
C ILE A 480 15.46 -8.77 -14.97
N ILE A 481 15.03 -10.01 -15.08
CA ILE A 481 15.95 -11.15 -15.06
C ILE A 481 16.81 -11.14 -16.34
N LYS A 482 18.13 -11.10 -16.18
CA LYS A 482 19.09 -11.14 -17.30
C LYS A 482 19.82 -12.49 -17.40
N GLY A 483 19.90 -13.21 -16.30
CA GLY A 483 20.52 -14.54 -16.26
C GLY A 483 19.90 -15.43 -15.19
N ILE A 484 19.86 -16.72 -15.46
CA ILE A 484 19.42 -17.76 -14.51
C ILE A 484 20.30 -18.97 -14.68
N GLU A 485 20.85 -19.50 -13.57
CA GLU A 485 21.66 -20.69 -13.56
C GLU A 485 21.35 -21.55 -12.33
N ILE A 486 21.25 -22.87 -12.50
CA ILE A 486 21.16 -23.82 -11.38
C ILE A 486 22.57 -24.31 -11.10
N LEU A 487 23.04 -24.04 -9.89
CA LEU A 487 24.35 -24.46 -9.41
C LEU A 487 24.21 -25.70 -8.53
N ASP A 488 25.21 -26.56 -8.59
CA ASP A 488 25.30 -27.77 -7.79
C ASP A 488 24.04 -28.66 -7.84
N PRO A 489 23.50 -28.98 -9.05
CA PRO A 489 22.24 -29.71 -9.20
C PRO A 489 22.36 -31.12 -8.58
N GLU A 490 21.25 -31.57 -7.98
CA GLU A 490 21.12 -32.88 -7.31
C GLU A 490 22.01 -33.05 -6.06
N THR A 491 22.65 -31.99 -5.59
CA THR A 491 23.43 -32.00 -4.33
C THR A 491 22.65 -31.38 -3.19
N HIS A 492 23.15 -31.51 -1.95
CA HIS A 492 22.59 -30.82 -0.77
C HIS A 492 22.83 -29.30 -0.81
N GLU A 493 23.66 -28.81 -1.73
CA GLU A 493 23.99 -27.39 -1.93
C GLU A 493 23.34 -26.81 -3.21
N GLU A 494 22.34 -27.49 -3.75
CA GLU A 494 21.61 -27.03 -4.93
C GLU A 494 21.02 -25.64 -4.70
N ARG A 495 21.34 -24.71 -5.61
CA ARG A 495 20.91 -23.30 -5.54
C ARG A 495 20.62 -22.77 -6.92
N ILE A 496 19.67 -21.84 -7.00
CA ILE A 496 19.41 -21.06 -8.21
C ILE A 496 20.06 -19.68 -8.08
N GLN A 497 20.79 -19.29 -9.10
CA GLN A 497 21.43 -17.99 -9.24
C GLN A 497 20.62 -17.12 -10.19
N PHE A 498 20.42 -15.88 -9.82
CA PHE A 498 19.76 -14.87 -10.63
C PHE A 498 20.69 -13.68 -10.88
N ASP A 499 20.79 -13.26 -12.15
CA ASP A 499 21.35 -11.98 -12.54
C ASP A 499 20.19 -11.05 -12.87
N VAL A 500 20.06 -9.93 -12.14
CA VAL A 500 18.93 -9.04 -12.23
C VAL A 500 19.39 -7.62 -12.51
N GLU A 501 18.84 -7.02 -13.57
CA GLU A 501 18.97 -5.58 -13.82
C GLU A 501 18.01 -4.84 -12.89
N ILE A 502 18.53 -3.88 -12.13
CA ILE A 502 17.75 -3.01 -11.24
C ILE A 502 17.90 -1.54 -11.65
N PRO A 503 16.86 -0.70 -11.48
CA PRO A 503 16.87 0.72 -11.86
C PRO A 503 17.53 1.60 -10.77
N LYS A 504 18.72 1.23 -10.34
CA LYS A 504 19.51 1.94 -9.32
C LYS A 504 20.99 1.78 -9.60
N VAL A 505 21.75 2.86 -9.45
CA VAL A 505 23.21 2.80 -9.42
C VAL A 505 23.63 2.26 -8.06
N VAL A 506 24.42 1.21 -8.06
CA VAL A 506 24.91 0.53 -6.86
C VAL A 506 26.40 0.81 -6.72
N ASP A 507 26.82 1.25 -5.53
CA ASP A 507 28.22 1.42 -5.18
C ASP A 507 28.75 0.16 -4.48
N GLU A 508 29.99 -0.22 -4.73
CA GLU A 508 30.64 -1.37 -4.06
C GLU A 508 30.66 -1.22 -2.53
N SER A 509 30.62 0.01 -2.02
CA SER A 509 30.57 0.27 -0.58
C SER A 509 29.27 -0.17 0.07
N ASP A 510 28.16 -0.17 -0.68
CA ASP A 510 26.83 -0.58 -0.22
C ASP A 510 26.71 -2.10 -0.08
N LEU A 511 27.61 -2.85 -0.75
CA LEU A 511 27.57 -4.32 -0.81
C LEU A 511 28.29 -5.03 0.35
N ARG A 512 29.03 -4.29 1.20
CA ARG A 512 29.97 -4.87 2.17
C ARG A 512 29.38 -5.81 3.21
N ARG A 513 28.06 -5.89 3.35
CA ARG A 513 27.38 -6.70 4.39
C ARG A 513 26.18 -7.48 3.88
N ILE A 514 26.00 -7.55 2.56
CA ILE A 514 24.85 -8.20 1.94
C ILE A 514 25.32 -9.24 0.92
N ASN A 515 24.57 -10.34 0.80
CA ASN A 515 24.85 -11.39 -0.17
C ASN A 515 24.33 -10.99 -1.57
N LEU A 516 24.93 -9.93 -2.11
CA LEU A 516 24.64 -9.38 -3.43
C LEU A 516 25.96 -9.04 -4.10
N GLU A 517 26.15 -9.49 -5.34
CA GLU A 517 27.32 -9.21 -6.15
C GLU A 517 26.94 -8.19 -7.24
N LEU A 518 27.77 -7.18 -7.44
CA LEU A 518 27.64 -6.23 -8.55
C LEU A 518 28.39 -6.78 -9.75
N LEU A 519 27.69 -7.06 -10.85
CA LEU A 519 28.30 -7.51 -12.09
C LEU A 519 28.66 -6.35 -13.01
N GLU A 520 27.71 -5.43 -13.21
CA GLU A 520 27.88 -4.25 -14.07
C GLU A 520 27.12 -3.05 -13.48
N CYS A 521 27.64 -1.86 -13.73
CA CYS A 521 27.01 -0.60 -13.35
C CYS A 521 26.98 0.35 -14.55
N TRP A 522 25.78 0.83 -14.91
CA TRP A 522 25.58 1.79 -16.00
C TRP A 522 25.09 3.12 -15.40
N GLU A 523 26.04 3.91 -14.90
CA GLU A 523 25.74 5.19 -14.23
C GLU A 523 24.93 6.15 -15.12
N SER A 524 25.25 6.22 -16.41
CA SER A 524 24.53 7.07 -17.38
C SER A 524 23.07 6.67 -17.59
N GLU A 525 22.72 5.41 -17.34
CA GLU A 525 21.36 4.87 -17.44
C GLU A 525 20.66 4.79 -16.09
N GLY A 526 21.37 5.02 -15.00
CA GLY A 526 20.84 4.87 -13.64
C GLY A 526 20.53 3.43 -13.25
N LYS A 527 21.28 2.44 -13.76
CA LYS A 527 21.01 1.01 -13.61
C LYS A 527 22.23 0.23 -13.16
N SER A 528 22.00 -0.93 -12.57
CA SER A 528 23.04 -1.90 -12.26
C SER A 528 22.56 -3.33 -12.52
N LEU A 529 23.47 -4.23 -12.84
CA LEU A 529 23.25 -5.66 -12.91
C LEU A 529 23.83 -6.30 -11.64
N VAL A 530 22.95 -6.95 -10.89
CA VAL A 530 23.31 -7.57 -9.61
C VAL A 530 23.03 -9.06 -9.63
N ARG A 531 23.81 -9.84 -8.88
CA ARG A 531 23.70 -11.29 -8.76
C ARG A 531 23.46 -11.71 -7.33
N PHE A 532 22.59 -12.71 -7.15
CA PHE A 532 22.35 -13.38 -5.87
C PHE A 532 21.91 -14.83 -6.08
N CYS A 533 22.08 -15.64 -5.04
CA CYS A 533 21.68 -17.05 -5.05
C CYS A 533 20.51 -17.28 -4.07
N VAL A 534 19.66 -18.27 -4.42
CA VAL A 534 18.60 -18.80 -3.58
C VAL A 534 18.84 -20.30 -3.41
N HIS A 535 18.98 -20.76 -2.17
CA HIS A 535 19.25 -22.16 -1.86
C HIS A 535 17.97 -22.98 -1.93
N LYS A 536 18.09 -24.24 -2.27
CA LYS A 536 16.95 -25.17 -2.25
C LYS A 536 16.57 -25.46 -0.80
N LEU A 537 15.27 -25.46 -0.53
CA LEU A 537 14.75 -25.78 0.80
C LEU A 537 15.14 -27.21 1.17
N LYS A 538 15.89 -27.39 2.26
CA LYS A 538 16.17 -28.69 2.84
C LYS A 538 14.93 -29.19 3.60
N SER A 539 14.73 -30.51 3.67
CA SER A 539 13.65 -31.05 4.48
C SER A 539 13.92 -30.74 5.97
N ALA A 540 12.85 -30.52 6.75
CA ALA A 540 12.89 -30.09 8.14
C ALA A 540 13.65 -31.03 9.12
N ASP A 541 14.27 -32.10 8.62
CA ASP A 541 14.96 -33.13 9.41
C ASP A 541 16.49 -32.94 9.47
N GLU A 542 17.05 -31.89 8.85
CA GLU A 542 18.49 -31.64 8.89
C GLU A 542 18.78 -30.31 9.61
N ASP A 543 19.30 -30.44 10.84
CA ASP A 543 19.87 -29.34 11.63
C ASP A 543 21.06 -28.70 10.88
N GLY A 544 20.87 -27.53 10.30
CA GLY A 544 21.91 -26.76 9.64
C GLY A 544 21.57 -25.30 9.43
N ASP A 545 22.45 -24.48 9.88
CA ASP A 545 22.45 -23.03 10.12
C ASP A 545 22.29 -22.12 8.85
N GLU A 546 21.77 -22.62 7.72
CA GLU A 546 21.76 -21.88 6.43
C GLU A 546 20.35 -21.49 5.92
N SER A 547 19.39 -21.33 6.80
CA SER A 547 17.97 -21.20 6.46
C SER A 547 17.52 -19.84 5.87
N THR A 548 18.35 -18.82 5.85
CA THR A 548 17.95 -17.44 5.54
C THR A 548 17.74 -17.13 4.06
N PHE A 549 18.09 -18.03 3.12
CA PHE A 549 18.19 -17.71 1.69
C PHE A 549 17.46 -18.67 0.75
N THR A 550 16.43 -19.35 1.22
CA THR A 550 15.73 -20.38 0.43
C THR A 550 14.43 -19.90 -0.23
N VAL A 551 13.97 -18.66 0.03
CA VAL A 551 12.84 -18.05 -0.68
C VAL A 551 13.34 -17.11 -1.76
N VAL A 552 12.76 -17.24 -2.97
CA VAL A 552 12.98 -16.25 -4.02
C VAL A 552 12.42 -14.90 -3.57
N PRO A 553 13.26 -13.84 -3.46
CA PRO A 553 12.89 -12.57 -2.83
C PRO A 553 12.05 -11.66 -3.74
N PHE A 554 11.49 -12.17 -4.82
CA PHE A 554 10.72 -11.42 -5.79
C PHE A 554 9.54 -12.24 -6.36
N GLN A 555 8.62 -11.56 -7.00
CA GLN A 555 7.55 -12.15 -7.81
C GLN A 555 7.69 -11.70 -9.26
N ILE A 556 7.17 -12.51 -10.19
CA ILE A 556 6.99 -12.12 -11.60
C ILE A 556 5.98 -10.96 -11.66
N ALA A 557 6.23 -9.97 -12.49
CA ALA A 557 5.53 -8.67 -12.43
C ALA A 557 5.14 -8.10 -13.80
N TYR A 558 4.62 -8.92 -14.71
CA TYR A 558 3.91 -8.43 -15.91
C TYR A 558 2.62 -7.70 -15.52
N ALA A 559 1.92 -8.21 -14.51
CA ALA A 559 0.79 -7.55 -13.87
C ALA A 559 1.12 -7.27 -12.40
N VAL A 560 0.66 -6.11 -11.91
CA VAL A 560 0.87 -5.67 -10.53
C VAL A 560 -0.44 -5.17 -9.91
N SER A 561 -0.50 -5.11 -8.59
CA SER A 561 -1.69 -4.55 -7.94
C SER A 561 -1.73 -3.02 -8.12
N ILE A 562 -2.95 -2.46 -8.18
CA ILE A 562 -3.14 -1.00 -8.24
C ILE A 562 -2.47 -0.31 -7.06
N HIS A 563 -2.50 -0.92 -5.87
CA HIS A 563 -1.83 -0.41 -4.67
C HIS A 563 -0.30 -0.34 -4.83
N LYS A 564 0.32 -1.38 -5.43
CA LYS A 564 1.76 -1.39 -5.69
C LYS A 564 2.19 -0.47 -6.84
N ALA A 565 1.26 -0.08 -7.69
CA ALA A 565 1.49 0.89 -8.75
C ALA A 565 1.44 2.35 -8.27
N GLN A 566 1.10 2.59 -7.00
CA GLN A 566 1.07 3.93 -6.42
C GLN A 566 2.47 4.55 -6.43
N GLY A 567 2.56 5.85 -6.74
CA GLY A 567 3.84 6.53 -6.93
C GLY A 567 4.57 6.20 -8.24
N LEU A 568 4.11 5.17 -8.99
CA LEU A 568 4.68 4.77 -10.27
C LEU A 568 3.87 5.34 -11.45
N GLU A 569 4.50 5.41 -12.60
CA GLU A 569 3.91 5.88 -13.86
C GLU A 569 4.32 4.94 -14.99
N TYR A 570 3.46 4.81 -16.00
CA TYR A 570 3.66 3.95 -17.15
C TYR A 570 3.18 4.65 -18.42
N ASP A 571 3.83 4.38 -19.55
CA ASP A 571 3.42 4.97 -20.83
C ASP A 571 2.06 4.40 -21.27
N SER A 572 1.83 3.10 -21.04
CA SER A 572 0.57 2.41 -21.34
C SER A 572 0.08 1.62 -20.13
N VAL A 573 -1.22 1.73 -19.84
CA VAL A 573 -1.85 1.01 -18.73
C VAL A 573 -3.07 0.22 -19.22
N LYS A 574 -3.12 -1.05 -18.85
CA LYS A 574 -4.28 -1.92 -18.94
C LYS A 574 -4.83 -2.17 -17.53
N ILE A 575 -6.07 -1.79 -17.27
CA ILE A 575 -6.73 -2.03 -15.98
C ILE A 575 -7.69 -3.20 -16.14
N VAL A 576 -7.67 -4.15 -15.21
CA VAL A 576 -8.56 -5.32 -15.22
C VAL A 576 -9.46 -5.29 -14.00
N ILE A 577 -10.78 -5.22 -14.23
CA ILE A 577 -11.80 -5.22 -13.19
C ILE A 577 -12.83 -6.31 -13.53
N THR A 578 -12.92 -7.32 -12.67
CA THR A 578 -13.87 -8.44 -12.81
C THR A 578 -14.99 -8.34 -11.79
N ASP A 579 -16.03 -9.12 -11.96
CA ASP A 579 -17.15 -9.25 -11.01
C ASP A 579 -16.74 -9.77 -9.64
N GLU A 580 -15.58 -10.43 -9.54
CA GLU A 580 -15.03 -10.87 -8.25
C GLU A 580 -14.54 -9.72 -7.37
N VAL A 581 -14.17 -8.59 -7.97
CA VAL A 581 -13.53 -7.45 -7.30
C VAL A 581 -14.23 -6.12 -7.48
N GLU A 582 -15.31 -6.07 -8.24
CA GLU A 582 -16.04 -4.82 -8.53
C GLU A 582 -16.44 -4.04 -7.27
N GLU A 583 -16.80 -4.77 -6.20
CA GLU A 583 -17.19 -4.17 -4.93
C GLU A 583 -16.03 -3.48 -4.19
N LEU A 584 -14.80 -3.83 -4.52
CA LEU A 584 -13.59 -3.25 -3.93
C LEU A 584 -13.12 -2.01 -4.68
N VAL A 585 -13.67 -1.77 -5.87
CA VAL A 585 -13.31 -0.59 -6.68
C VAL A 585 -14.00 0.63 -6.12
N THR A 586 -13.30 1.35 -5.26
CA THR A 586 -13.72 2.68 -4.79
C THR A 586 -13.34 3.74 -5.82
N HIS A 587 -13.90 4.95 -5.69
CA HIS A 587 -13.50 6.11 -6.47
C HIS A 587 -11.98 6.31 -6.47
N ASN A 588 -11.36 6.31 -5.28
CA ASN A 588 -9.93 6.55 -5.11
C ASN A 588 -9.07 5.49 -5.80
N ILE A 589 -9.50 4.22 -5.73
CA ILE A 589 -8.82 3.11 -6.42
C ILE A 589 -8.91 3.27 -7.93
N PHE A 590 -10.09 3.58 -8.45
CA PHE A 590 -10.30 3.77 -9.89
C PHE A 590 -9.52 4.97 -10.42
N TYR A 591 -9.63 6.13 -9.74
CA TYR A 591 -8.88 7.34 -10.07
C TYR A 591 -7.37 7.10 -10.05
N THR A 592 -6.86 6.44 -8.99
CA THR A 592 -5.43 6.11 -8.91
C THR A 592 -5.00 5.24 -10.09
N ALA A 593 -5.79 4.24 -10.47
CA ALA A 593 -5.45 3.33 -11.56
C ALA A 593 -5.37 4.06 -12.92
N ILE A 594 -6.38 4.86 -13.27
CA ILE A 594 -6.41 5.58 -14.56
C ILE A 594 -5.31 6.64 -14.66
N THR A 595 -4.94 7.27 -13.55
CA THR A 595 -3.88 8.30 -13.51
C THR A 595 -2.46 7.73 -13.56
N ARG A 596 -2.27 6.40 -13.60
CA ARG A 596 -0.95 5.78 -13.85
C ARG A 596 -0.54 5.84 -15.33
N ALA A 597 -1.49 6.00 -16.24
CA ALA A 597 -1.23 6.10 -17.68
C ALA A 597 -0.67 7.47 -18.05
N ARG A 598 0.38 7.52 -18.89
CA ARG A 598 0.90 8.76 -19.48
C ARG A 598 0.36 9.01 -20.88
N GLU A 599 0.20 7.95 -21.68
CA GLU A 599 -0.14 8.05 -23.10
C GLU A 599 -1.35 7.19 -23.49
N LYS A 600 -1.43 5.95 -22.97
CA LYS A 600 -2.45 4.98 -23.38
C LYS A 600 -3.12 4.33 -22.19
N LEU A 601 -4.45 4.24 -22.26
CA LEU A 601 -5.28 3.62 -21.26
C LEU A 601 -6.23 2.61 -21.92
N LYS A 602 -6.38 1.43 -21.31
CA LYS A 602 -7.42 0.45 -21.62
C LYS A 602 -7.98 -0.14 -20.33
N ILE A 603 -9.29 -0.27 -20.26
CA ILE A 603 -10.00 -0.81 -19.08
C ILE A 603 -10.76 -2.05 -19.54
N TYR A 604 -10.38 -3.20 -19.01
CA TYR A 604 -10.96 -4.50 -19.33
C TYR A 604 -11.98 -4.88 -18.26
N TRP A 605 -13.25 -4.89 -18.62
CA TRP A 605 -14.39 -5.26 -17.77
C TRP A 605 -15.55 -5.79 -18.59
N THR A 606 -16.62 -6.25 -17.93
CA THR A 606 -17.90 -6.51 -18.60
C THR A 606 -18.79 -5.26 -18.52
N PRO A 607 -19.78 -5.11 -19.42
CA PRO A 607 -20.73 -3.98 -19.35
C PRO A 607 -21.43 -3.87 -18.00
N GLU A 608 -21.75 -5.02 -17.37
CA GLU A 608 -22.38 -5.07 -16.05
C GLU A 608 -21.45 -4.56 -14.93
N VAL A 609 -20.16 -4.92 -15.01
CA VAL A 609 -19.12 -4.43 -14.07
C VAL A 609 -18.87 -2.95 -14.28
N GLU A 610 -18.74 -2.50 -15.54
CA GLU A 610 -18.60 -1.09 -15.89
C GLU A 610 -19.73 -0.27 -15.27
N GLU A 611 -20.98 -0.64 -15.50
CA GLU A 611 -22.14 0.06 -14.95
C GLU A 611 -22.12 0.13 -13.43
N LYS A 612 -21.79 -0.99 -12.76
CA LYS A 612 -21.72 -1.05 -11.30
C LYS A 612 -20.59 -0.17 -10.75
N VAL A 613 -19.41 -0.19 -11.36
CA VAL A 613 -18.27 0.61 -10.93
C VAL A 613 -18.57 2.10 -11.10
N ILE A 614 -19.00 2.51 -12.29
CA ILE A 614 -19.30 3.92 -12.58
C ILE A 614 -20.42 4.46 -11.67
N ASN A 615 -21.48 3.68 -11.44
CA ASN A 615 -22.58 4.09 -10.55
C ASN A 615 -22.18 4.17 -9.06
N ARG A 616 -21.08 3.54 -8.66
CA ARG A 616 -20.54 3.59 -7.28
C ARG A 616 -19.50 4.69 -7.09
N ILE A 617 -18.98 5.27 -8.17
CA ILE A 617 -18.06 6.40 -8.09
C ILE A 617 -18.83 7.59 -7.51
N ARG A 618 -18.66 7.81 -6.22
CA ARG A 618 -19.29 8.92 -5.49
C ARG A 618 -18.26 9.60 -4.61
N PRO A 619 -18.44 10.91 -4.33
CA PRO A 619 -17.57 11.62 -3.41
C PRO A 619 -17.60 10.95 -2.06
N ARG A 620 -16.44 10.89 -1.44
CA ARG A 620 -16.35 10.63 -0.01
C ARG A 620 -16.96 11.83 0.70
N ASP A 621 -18.06 11.65 1.38
CA ASP A 621 -18.67 12.71 2.18
C ASP A 621 -17.91 12.84 3.52
N ILE A 622 -17.04 13.84 3.59
CA ILE A 622 -16.31 14.19 4.81
C ILE A 622 -17.05 15.21 5.68
N SER A 623 -18.18 15.74 5.22
CA SER A 623 -18.91 16.81 5.90
C SER A 623 -19.37 16.39 7.30
N LYS A 624 -19.74 15.13 7.45
CA LYS A 624 -20.11 14.51 8.72
C LYS A 624 -18.94 14.47 9.69
N ASP A 625 -17.77 13.98 9.23
CA ASP A 625 -16.57 13.92 10.06
C ASP A 625 -16.14 15.33 10.50
N VAL A 626 -16.15 16.29 9.58
CA VAL A 626 -15.83 17.70 9.87
C VAL A 626 -16.79 18.28 10.90
N CYS A 627 -18.09 18.09 10.71
CA CYS A 627 -19.11 18.63 11.63
C CYS A 627 -18.96 18.07 13.05
N LEU A 628 -18.75 16.76 13.19
CA LEU A 628 -18.63 16.11 14.49
C LEU A 628 -17.31 16.40 15.20
N LEU A 629 -16.22 16.58 14.46
CA LEU A 629 -14.93 17.01 15.01
C LEU A 629 -15.02 18.45 15.54
N TYR A 630 -15.66 19.38 14.82
CA TYR A 630 -15.90 20.75 15.30
C TYR A 630 -16.74 20.80 16.59
N THR A 631 -17.75 19.95 16.72
CA THR A 631 -18.62 19.95 17.91
C THR A 631 -17.93 19.37 19.14
N SER A 632 -16.93 18.49 18.96
CA SER A 632 -16.11 18.00 20.08
C SER A 632 -15.12 19.07 20.57
N ASP A 633 -14.47 19.83 19.69
CA ASP A 633 -13.60 20.94 20.06
C ASP A 633 -14.38 22.02 20.87
N ALA A 634 -15.57 22.39 20.39
CA ALA A 634 -16.40 23.39 21.07
C ALA A 634 -16.96 22.92 22.43
N ALA A 635 -17.04 21.60 22.67
CA ALA A 635 -17.48 21.04 23.95
C ALA A 635 -16.34 21.01 24.98
N ASP A 636 -15.12 20.82 24.56
CA ASP A 636 -13.93 20.85 25.43
C ASP A 636 -13.60 22.30 25.86
N ASP A 637 -13.76 23.28 24.97
CA ASP A 637 -13.61 24.71 25.28
C ASP A 637 -14.68 25.22 26.28
N MET A 638 -15.84 24.54 26.42
CA MET A 638 -16.85 24.88 27.40
C MET A 638 -16.67 24.19 28.77
N GLN A 639 -15.68 23.34 28.92
CA GLN A 639 -15.32 22.70 30.21
C GLN A 639 -14.10 23.36 30.90
N CYS A 640 -13.52 24.42 30.37
CA CYS A 640 -12.47 25.22 30.99
C CYS A 640 -13.00 26.43 31.76
#